data_e79fa16c06adbda10efe4d1b7846e088
#
_entry.id   e79fa16c06adbda10efe4d1b7846e088
#
_cell.length_a   1.000
_cell.length_b   1.000
_cell.length_c   1.000
_cell.angle_alpha   90.00
_cell.angle_beta   90.00
_cell.angle_gamma   90.00
#
_symmetry.space_group_name_H-M   'P 1'
#
loop_
_entity.id
_entity.type
_entity.pdbx_description
1 polymer ?
#
loop_
_entity_poly.entity_id
_entity_poly.type
_entity_poly.pdbx_seq_one_letter_code
_entity_poly.pdbx_strand_id
1 'polypeptide(L)'
;MPSCHTDCIEKSVSNWFHKLGGFVGRNPWWFLLVPLFISAGLGAGFYFLEEREAHGIEDQFTPKDGPAKQERHFVKEHFPQNDSEFSRLRLYNEGSYGSFIAVSKSSDILSEKAFEEIIYLDGTVREMVGQKGKTYEKLCAMKSNRCFSNAMLDIINGTASTIKNANLTFPYHNSTSNTIFLGTELGGVVLNSSIIVSAKAVRLFYFLRENNKAENDDWLHGFTQVFSNLSDELNKRQIQVSYFTSNSREEEFKENSKSVIPLFSVTYFLAISFSIISCLRLDCVRNKVWVAIFGALSAGLAVLSSFGLLLLCGMPFAMTVATAPFLILGIGVDDMFIMISCWQQTQVHDNVEDRMAATYKEAAVSITITTLTDALAFYIGLLTPFRSVQSFCMYTGTAVLFCYLYNITFFGAFLALNGSREKGNRHWLTCMKVPEPEDSPEKYNICCVGGAYDQETGKEEVMPINNFFKMYYGPFLTNTWTKVFVILLYAGYLGSSIYGCFQIQEGIDLKNLAADSSYVGSYYDNEDQYFSEYGPNVMVVVTDSKFQYWDQTARKRLDTCLERFESLTLDGRSLVAKDMTLSWLNEYVKVINPNNKTIFMDSLPAFLQRSDFRQDVNISNKVIIASRMFIQTINVSTAVDEKNMLNKLRETANGCSEKLVVYHPAFIYFDQYAVIVSNTIQNIVVATLAMLVISLMLIPNPICSLWVTFAIASVIVGVAGFMALWDVNLDSVSMINLVICIGFSVDFSAHISYAFVSSKEVTANKKAVDAVYHLGYPIIQGAVSTILGVVVLSAAESYIFRTFFKIMFLVILFGVLHGIVFIPVFLTFFGICNFN
;
A
#
# COMPACT_ATOMS: atom_id res chain seq x y z
N MET A 1 -14.13 4.87 -50.40
CA MET A 1 -14.63 4.83 -49.05
C MET A 1 -13.88 5.88 -48.24
N PRO A 2 -14.51 6.67 -47.39
CA PRO A 2 -13.78 7.65 -46.62
C PRO A 2 -12.79 6.93 -45.70
N SER A 3 -11.53 7.31 -45.78
CA SER A 3 -10.51 6.87 -44.84
C SER A 3 -10.94 7.28 -43.44
N CYS A 4 -11.14 6.29 -42.55
CA CYS A 4 -11.49 6.54 -41.18
C CYS A 4 -10.22 7.03 -40.44
N HIS A 5 -9.82 8.29 -40.70
CA HIS A 5 -8.80 8.96 -39.93
C HIS A 5 -9.46 9.70 -38.78
N THR A 6 -9.15 9.33 -37.55
CA THR A 6 -9.58 10.01 -36.32
C THR A 6 -8.70 11.19 -35.96
N ASP A 7 -8.08 11.82 -36.99
CA ASP A 7 -7.10 12.90 -36.84
C ASP A 7 -7.64 14.25 -36.33
N CYS A 8 -8.95 14.41 -36.23
CA CYS A 8 -9.58 15.71 -35.96
C CYS A 8 -9.14 16.32 -34.64
N ILE A 9 -9.02 15.51 -33.58
CA ILE A 9 -8.62 15.96 -32.24
C ILE A 9 -7.11 16.15 -32.17
N GLU A 10 -6.36 15.16 -32.63
CA GLU A 10 -4.88 15.17 -32.60
C GLU A 10 -4.32 16.38 -33.37
N LYS A 11 -4.79 16.66 -34.59
CA LYS A 11 -4.35 17.82 -35.38
C LYS A 11 -4.67 19.16 -34.72
N SER A 12 -5.82 19.27 -34.07
CA SER A 12 -6.19 20.50 -33.36
C SER A 12 -5.29 20.70 -32.15
N VAL A 13 -5.00 19.64 -31.36
CA VAL A 13 -4.11 19.67 -30.21
C VAL A 13 -2.68 19.98 -30.64
N SER A 14 -2.15 19.31 -31.67
CA SER A 14 -0.81 19.51 -32.21
C SER A 14 -0.62 20.98 -32.71
N ASN A 15 -1.61 21.55 -33.41
CA ASN A 15 -1.55 22.95 -33.86
C ASN A 15 -1.62 23.95 -32.69
N TRP A 16 -2.34 23.63 -31.64
CA TRP A 16 -2.38 24.48 -30.45
C TRP A 16 -1.02 24.48 -29.74
N PHE A 17 -0.41 23.29 -29.59
CA PHE A 17 0.92 23.18 -29.00
C PHE A 17 2.01 23.81 -29.85
N HIS A 18 1.90 23.75 -31.17
CA HIS A 18 2.80 24.49 -32.07
C HIS A 18 2.79 26.00 -31.76
N LYS A 19 1.60 26.59 -31.58
CA LYS A 19 1.46 28.01 -31.23
C LYS A 19 2.01 28.30 -29.83
N LEU A 20 1.71 27.44 -28.87
CA LEU A 20 2.20 27.55 -27.48
C LEU A 20 3.73 27.46 -27.42
N GLY A 21 4.35 26.52 -28.13
CA GLY A 21 5.80 26.41 -28.22
C GLY A 21 6.49 27.64 -28.77
N GLY A 22 5.93 28.22 -29.84
CA GLY A 22 6.40 29.51 -30.36
C GLY A 22 6.26 30.65 -29.36
N PHE A 23 5.16 30.67 -28.57
CA PHE A 23 4.94 31.70 -27.55
C PHE A 23 5.92 31.55 -26.37
N VAL A 24 6.19 30.34 -25.92
CA VAL A 24 7.21 30.00 -24.89
C VAL A 24 8.60 30.40 -25.39
N GLY A 25 8.94 30.06 -26.65
CA GLY A 25 10.21 30.43 -27.28
C GLY A 25 10.45 31.93 -27.36
N ARG A 26 9.37 32.72 -27.57
CA ARG A 26 9.42 34.18 -27.60
C ARG A 26 9.56 34.83 -26.24
N ASN A 27 8.93 34.27 -25.20
CA ASN A 27 8.84 34.88 -23.87
C ASN A 27 9.29 33.91 -22.74
N PRO A 28 10.52 33.36 -22.79
CA PRO A 28 10.91 32.28 -21.87
C PRO A 28 10.94 32.73 -20.40
N TRP A 29 11.27 34.00 -20.12
CA TRP A 29 11.40 34.46 -18.73
C TRP A 29 10.09 34.44 -17.95
N TRP A 30 8.95 34.73 -18.57
CA TRP A 30 7.65 34.63 -17.90
C TRP A 30 7.30 33.19 -17.55
N PHE A 31 7.55 32.25 -18.47
CA PHE A 31 7.29 30.85 -18.28
C PHE A 31 8.27 30.18 -17.31
N LEU A 32 9.40 30.81 -17.04
CA LEU A 32 10.35 30.34 -16.02
C LEU A 32 9.97 30.86 -14.61
N LEU A 33 9.67 32.17 -14.48
CA LEU A 33 9.48 32.82 -13.19
C LEU A 33 8.10 32.53 -12.56
N VAL A 34 7.03 32.53 -13.37
CA VAL A 34 5.67 32.32 -12.85
C VAL A 34 5.53 30.97 -12.14
N PRO A 35 5.98 29.81 -12.68
CA PRO A 35 5.95 28.55 -11.96
C PRO A 35 6.74 28.55 -10.65
N LEU A 36 7.88 29.24 -10.59
CA LEU A 36 8.66 29.39 -9.35
C LEU A 36 7.88 30.12 -8.26
N PHE A 37 7.20 31.21 -8.59
CA PHE A 37 6.37 31.94 -7.64
C PHE A 37 5.15 31.12 -7.19
N ILE A 38 4.52 30.40 -8.10
CA ILE A 38 3.42 29.47 -7.77
C ILE A 38 3.92 28.38 -6.82
N SER A 39 5.07 27.77 -7.12
CA SER A 39 5.65 26.72 -6.26
C SER A 39 6.00 27.24 -4.88
N ALA A 40 6.56 28.45 -4.78
CA ALA A 40 6.88 29.07 -3.49
C ALA A 40 5.62 29.37 -2.67
N GLY A 41 4.57 29.90 -3.33
CA GLY A 41 3.28 30.18 -2.67
C GLY A 41 2.56 28.94 -2.19
N LEU A 42 2.48 27.90 -3.03
CA LEU A 42 1.84 26.64 -2.68
C LEU A 42 2.67 25.84 -1.68
N GLY A 43 4.00 25.93 -1.73
CA GLY A 43 4.91 25.28 -0.76
C GLY A 43 4.66 25.71 0.69
N ALA A 44 4.05 26.88 0.93
CA ALA A 44 3.61 27.29 2.26
C ALA A 44 2.62 26.28 2.92
N GLY A 45 1.95 25.45 2.11
CA GLY A 45 1.05 24.39 2.61
C GLY A 45 1.73 23.36 3.48
N PHE A 46 3.04 23.14 3.34
CA PHE A 46 3.79 22.22 4.21
C PHE A 46 3.81 22.63 5.68
N TYR A 47 3.46 23.89 6.00
CA TYR A 47 3.25 24.33 7.39
C TYR A 47 2.17 23.50 8.10
N PHE A 48 1.18 22.99 7.36
CA PHE A 48 0.08 22.19 7.90
C PHE A 48 0.35 20.68 7.87
N LEU A 49 1.55 20.23 7.50
CA LEU A 49 1.83 18.80 7.32
C LEU A 49 1.57 17.99 8.60
N GLU A 50 2.09 18.43 9.73
CA GLU A 50 1.90 17.73 11.02
C GLU A 50 0.41 17.69 11.46
N GLU A 51 -0.35 18.75 11.17
CA GLU A 51 -1.77 18.81 11.51
C GLU A 51 -2.62 17.89 10.62
N ARG A 52 -2.17 17.69 9.36
CA ARG A 52 -2.89 16.90 8.35
C ARG A 52 -2.36 15.47 8.21
N GLU A 53 -1.34 15.11 8.97
CA GLU A 53 -0.86 13.72 9.01
C GLU A 53 -2.00 12.80 9.46
N ALA A 54 -2.32 11.80 8.65
CA ALA A 54 -3.39 10.85 8.95
C ALA A 54 -2.88 9.83 9.98
N HIS A 55 -3.41 9.91 11.19
CA HIS A 55 -3.13 8.97 12.27
C HIS A 55 -4.16 7.83 12.26
N GLY A 56 -3.75 6.66 12.75
CA GLY A 56 -4.61 5.50 12.88
C GLY A 56 -4.54 4.54 11.69
N ILE A 57 -3.92 3.38 11.93
CA ILE A 57 -3.79 2.29 10.94
C ILE A 57 -5.17 1.79 10.52
N GLU A 58 -6.11 1.66 11.47
CA GLU A 58 -7.48 1.24 11.19
C GLU A 58 -8.13 2.13 10.12
N ASP A 59 -8.10 3.45 10.29
CA ASP A 59 -8.75 4.37 9.35
C ASP A 59 -8.10 4.38 7.97
N GLN A 60 -6.80 4.13 7.89
CA GLN A 60 -6.06 4.18 6.64
C GLN A 60 -6.21 2.90 5.81
N PHE A 61 -6.14 1.72 6.45
CA PHE A 61 -6.01 0.44 5.77
C PHE A 61 -7.28 -0.42 5.80
N THR A 62 -8.33 -0.01 6.51
CA THR A 62 -9.60 -0.75 6.52
C THR A 62 -10.69 -0.02 5.71
N PRO A 63 -11.67 -0.75 5.14
CA PRO A 63 -12.73 -0.14 4.37
C PRO A 63 -13.51 0.92 5.17
N LYS A 64 -13.76 2.08 4.58
CA LYS A 64 -14.46 3.21 5.23
C LYS A 64 -15.82 2.81 5.78
N ASP A 65 -16.61 2.09 5.00
CA ASP A 65 -17.97 1.67 5.31
C ASP A 65 -18.08 0.14 5.41
N GLY A 66 -17.03 -0.51 5.94
CA GLY A 66 -16.98 -1.97 6.09
C GLY A 66 -18.07 -2.51 7.02
N PRO A 67 -18.59 -3.72 6.79
CA PRO A 67 -19.62 -4.33 7.64
C PRO A 67 -19.22 -4.39 9.12
N ALA A 68 -17.97 -4.72 9.45
CA ALA A 68 -17.51 -4.78 10.83
C ALA A 68 -17.58 -3.42 11.56
N LYS A 69 -17.44 -2.29 10.84
CA LYS A 69 -17.61 -0.95 11.44
C LYS A 69 -19.07 -0.67 11.77
N GLN A 70 -20.01 -1.17 10.98
CA GLN A 70 -21.44 -1.07 11.25
C GLN A 70 -21.83 -1.99 12.43
N GLU A 71 -21.29 -3.21 12.44
CA GLU A 71 -21.45 -4.16 13.54
C GLU A 71 -20.89 -3.59 14.85
N ARG A 72 -19.72 -2.95 14.81
CA ARG A 72 -19.11 -2.23 15.96
C ARG A 72 -20.00 -1.10 16.46
N HIS A 73 -20.57 -0.31 15.55
CA HIS A 73 -21.47 0.78 15.93
C HIS A 73 -22.65 0.26 16.72
N PHE A 74 -23.29 -0.84 16.25
CA PHE A 74 -24.38 -1.49 16.95
C PHE A 74 -23.95 -1.99 18.35
N VAL A 75 -22.81 -2.71 18.42
CA VAL A 75 -22.31 -3.24 19.71
C VAL A 75 -21.98 -2.11 20.68
N LYS A 76 -21.34 -1.02 20.23
CA LYS A 76 -21.00 0.14 21.04
C LYS A 76 -22.22 0.85 21.59
N GLU A 77 -23.28 0.98 20.80
CA GLU A 77 -24.53 1.63 21.21
C GLU A 77 -25.29 0.81 22.26
N HIS A 78 -25.36 -0.50 22.09
CA HIS A 78 -26.16 -1.37 22.95
C HIS A 78 -25.38 -1.97 24.12
N PHE A 79 -24.07 -2.10 24.01
CA PHE A 79 -23.18 -2.68 25.03
C PHE A 79 -21.98 -1.78 25.29
N PRO A 80 -22.19 -0.61 25.90
CA PRO A 80 -21.08 0.30 26.21
C PRO A 80 -20.08 -0.36 27.16
N GLN A 81 -18.79 -0.06 26.96
CA GLN A 81 -17.73 -0.59 27.81
C GLN A 81 -17.86 -0.05 29.23
N ASN A 82 -17.65 -0.94 30.20
CA ASN A 82 -17.65 -0.60 31.62
C ASN A 82 -16.27 -0.86 32.22
N ASP A 83 -15.49 0.21 32.37
CA ASP A 83 -14.12 0.14 32.91
C ASP A 83 -14.07 -0.20 34.42
N SER A 84 -15.19 -0.20 35.10
CA SER A 84 -15.29 -0.60 36.52
C SER A 84 -15.54 -2.09 36.72
N GLU A 85 -16.09 -2.76 35.68
CA GLU A 85 -16.30 -4.21 35.60
C GLU A 85 -15.75 -4.72 34.27
N PHE A 86 -14.46 -4.55 34.09
CA PHE A 86 -13.76 -4.82 32.84
C PHE A 86 -13.76 -6.32 32.49
N SER A 87 -14.00 -6.61 31.21
CA SER A 87 -13.86 -7.95 30.64
C SER A 87 -13.28 -7.85 29.22
N ARG A 88 -12.16 -8.54 29.00
CA ARG A 88 -11.50 -8.60 27.69
C ARG A 88 -12.44 -9.12 26.59
N LEU A 89 -13.29 -10.09 26.88
CA LEU A 89 -14.23 -10.67 25.92
C LEU A 89 -15.30 -9.67 25.43
N ARG A 90 -15.51 -8.58 26.16
CA ARG A 90 -16.60 -7.64 25.93
C ARG A 90 -16.17 -6.32 25.28
N LEU A 91 -14.92 -6.25 24.85
CA LEU A 91 -14.39 -5.06 24.17
C LEU A 91 -15.02 -4.91 22.78
N TYR A 92 -15.45 -3.67 22.45
CA TYR A 92 -15.89 -3.33 21.10
C TYR A 92 -14.76 -2.73 20.24
N ASN A 93 -13.60 -2.46 20.84
CA ASN A 93 -12.33 -2.06 20.22
C ASN A 93 -11.20 -2.93 20.80
N GLU A 94 -9.97 -2.72 20.36
CA GLU A 94 -8.82 -3.46 20.90
C GLU A 94 -8.50 -3.08 22.35
N GLY A 95 -8.95 -1.90 22.82
CA GLY A 95 -8.61 -1.33 24.13
C GLY A 95 -7.17 -0.81 24.18
N SER A 96 -6.85 -0.13 25.30
CA SER A 96 -5.47 0.30 25.59
C SER A 96 -4.82 -0.73 26.51
N TYR A 97 -3.74 -1.37 26.05
CA TYR A 97 -3.04 -2.39 26.83
C TYR A 97 -1.55 -2.50 26.51
N GLY A 98 -0.78 -2.94 27.49
CA GLY A 98 0.55 -3.52 27.30
C GLY A 98 0.48 -5.03 27.46
N SER A 99 1.31 -5.77 26.74
CA SER A 99 1.41 -7.21 26.83
C SER A 99 2.85 -7.68 26.65
N PHE A 100 3.22 -8.77 27.31
CA PHE A 100 4.44 -9.47 26.98
C PHE A 100 4.22 -10.99 26.94
N ILE A 101 5.01 -11.64 26.09
CA ILE A 101 5.10 -13.10 25.98
C ILE A 101 6.47 -13.51 26.50
N ALA A 102 6.45 -14.36 27.51
CA ALA A 102 7.66 -15.03 28.05
C ALA A 102 7.74 -16.46 27.51
N VAL A 103 8.80 -16.76 26.79
CA VAL A 103 9.08 -18.09 26.22
C VAL A 103 10.22 -18.73 26.98
N SER A 104 10.09 -19.97 27.44
CA SER A 104 11.15 -20.70 28.11
C SER A 104 12.26 -21.12 27.14
N LYS A 105 13.50 -20.82 27.45
CA LYS A 105 14.68 -21.37 26.76
C LYS A 105 14.86 -22.86 27.02
N SER A 106 14.35 -23.35 28.16
CA SER A 106 14.20 -24.76 28.46
C SER A 106 12.91 -25.32 27.85
N SER A 107 12.54 -26.55 28.15
CA SER A 107 11.31 -27.17 27.63
C SER A 107 10.03 -26.73 28.34
N ASP A 108 10.12 -26.11 29.52
CA ASP A 108 8.95 -25.81 30.35
C ASP A 108 9.02 -24.45 31.01
N ILE A 109 8.01 -23.61 30.73
CA ILE A 109 7.84 -22.29 31.35
C ILE A 109 7.23 -22.40 32.76
N LEU A 110 6.56 -23.50 33.08
CA LEU A 110 5.94 -23.73 34.38
C LEU A 110 6.94 -24.19 35.46
N SER A 111 8.24 -24.02 35.18
CA SER A 111 9.30 -24.22 36.17
C SER A 111 9.35 -23.07 37.19
N GLU A 112 9.66 -23.37 38.45
CA GLU A 112 9.73 -22.39 39.54
C GLU A 112 10.66 -21.20 39.19
N LYS A 113 11.84 -21.51 38.64
CA LYS A 113 12.84 -20.47 38.27
C LYS A 113 12.33 -19.55 37.14
N ALA A 114 11.67 -20.09 36.10
CA ALA A 114 11.12 -19.27 35.02
C ALA A 114 9.95 -18.41 35.52
N PHE A 115 9.15 -18.95 36.42
CA PHE A 115 8.04 -18.20 37.01
C PHE A 115 8.47 -17.12 38.00
N GLU A 116 9.57 -17.28 38.72
CA GLU A 116 10.20 -16.21 39.53
C GLU A 116 10.58 -15.02 38.65
N GLU A 117 11.12 -15.28 37.44
CA GLU A 117 11.45 -14.23 36.48
C GLU A 117 10.18 -13.53 35.96
N ILE A 118 9.10 -14.27 35.72
CA ILE A 118 7.81 -13.68 35.28
C ILE A 118 7.21 -12.80 36.39
N ILE A 119 7.24 -13.25 37.65
CA ILE A 119 6.74 -12.44 38.79
C ILE A 119 7.60 -11.17 38.95
N TYR A 120 8.92 -11.26 38.78
CA TYR A 120 9.79 -10.09 38.80
C TYR A 120 9.41 -9.08 37.73
N LEU A 121 9.12 -9.55 36.49
CA LEU A 121 8.67 -8.66 35.39
C LEU A 121 7.30 -8.05 35.67
N ASP A 122 6.35 -8.80 36.22
CA ASP A 122 5.05 -8.27 36.62
C ASP A 122 5.20 -7.17 37.67
N GLY A 123 6.05 -7.39 38.67
CA GLY A 123 6.39 -6.36 39.67
C GLY A 123 6.98 -5.10 39.05
N THR A 124 7.94 -5.26 38.13
CA THR A 124 8.57 -4.15 37.39
C THR A 124 7.53 -3.34 36.62
N VAL A 125 6.61 -3.98 35.91
CA VAL A 125 5.55 -3.33 35.14
C VAL A 125 4.56 -2.57 36.06
N ARG A 126 4.20 -3.16 37.21
CA ARG A 126 3.27 -2.52 38.16
C ARG A 126 3.86 -1.31 38.85
N GLU A 127 5.16 -1.36 39.19
CA GLU A 127 5.91 -0.29 39.85
C GLU A 127 6.34 0.80 38.90
N MET A 128 6.34 0.52 37.58
CA MET A 128 6.73 1.48 36.55
C MET A 128 5.88 2.75 36.60
N VAL A 129 6.56 3.90 36.52
CA VAL A 129 5.94 5.23 36.53
C VAL A 129 6.14 5.87 35.17
N GLY A 130 5.05 6.25 34.50
CA GLY A 130 5.12 7.07 33.26
C GLY A 130 5.71 8.46 33.53
N GLN A 131 6.11 9.17 32.52
CA GLN A 131 6.68 10.52 32.63
C GLN A 131 5.72 11.49 33.34
N LYS A 132 4.41 11.28 33.22
CA LYS A 132 3.37 12.05 33.91
C LYS A 132 3.12 11.63 35.37
N GLY A 133 3.95 10.75 35.92
CA GLY A 133 3.89 10.32 37.31
C GLY A 133 2.75 9.35 37.66
N LYS A 134 2.20 8.62 36.65
CA LYS A 134 1.14 7.63 36.83
C LYS A 134 1.71 6.21 36.84
N THR A 135 1.24 5.42 37.82
CA THR A 135 1.54 3.97 37.89
C THR A 135 0.40 3.14 37.28
N TYR A 136 0.65 1.86 37.00
CA TYR A 136 -0.37 0.93 36.51
C TYR A 136 -1.63 0.93 37.36
N GLU A 137 -1.49 0.89 38.71
CA GLU A 137 -2.61 0.84 39.64
C GLU A 137 -3.58 2.02 39.50
N LYS A 138 -3.08 3.19 39.06
CA LYS A 138 -3.93 4.38 38.86
C LYS A 138 -4.64 4.38 37.51
N LEU A 139 -4.11 3.67 36.51
CA LEU A 139 -4.60 3.67 35.14
C LEU A 139 -5.33 2.36 34.76
N CYS A 140 -5.14 1.28 35.52
CA CYS A 140 -5.64 -0.03 35.19
C CYS A 140 -7.16 -0.10 35.02
N ALA A 141 -7.61 -0.93 34.11
CA ALA A 141 -9.01 -1.35 34.02
C ALA A 141 -9.37 -2.17 35.26
N MET A 142 -10.57 -1.97 35.83
CA MET A 142 -10.98 -2.51 37.12
C MET A 142 -11.90 -3.73 36.93
N LYS A 143 -11.74 -4.75 37.80
CA LYS A 143 -12.71 -5.82 37.99
C LYS A 143 -12.92 -6.01 39.49
N SER A 144 -14.16 -5.91 39.94
CA SER A 144 -14.53 -6.04 41.37
C SER A 144 -13.66 -5.17 42.31
N ASN A 145 -13.50 -3.88 41.97
CA ASN A 145 -12.67 -2.88 42.67
C ASN A 145 -11.17 -3.20 42.78
N ARG A 146 -10.64 -4.07 41.96
CA ARG A 146 -9.19 -4.34 41.84
C ARG A 146 -8.77 -4.18 40.39
N CYS A 147 -7.49 -3.91 40.15
CA CYS A 147 -6.95 -3.94 38.80
C CYS A 147 -7.18 -5.31 38.15
N PHE A 148 -7.45 -5.30 36.84
CA PHE A 148 -7.50 -6.54 36.06
C PHE A 148 -6.18 -7.30 36.25
N SER A 149 -6.30 -8.56 36.67
CA SER A 149 -5.16 -9.44 36.90
C SER A 149 -5.12 -10.56 35.88
N ASN A 150 -3.92 -11.06 35.61
CA ASN A 150 -3.74 -12.21 34.75
C ASN A 150 -4.05 -13.52 35.50
N ALA A 151 -4.81 -14.40 34.88
CA ALA A 151 -5.31 -15.60 35.51
C ALA A 151 -4.20 -16.52 36.03
N MET A 152 -3.09 -16.63 35.31
CA MET A 152 -1.94 -17.42 35.75
C MET A 152 -1.32 -16.89 37.05
N LEU A 153 -1.26 -15.57 37.23
CA LEU A 153 -0.74 -14.95 38.46
C LEU A 153 -1.72 -15.12 39.62
N ASP A 154 -3.02 -15.08 39.34
CA ASP A 154 -4.05 -15.33 40.39
C ASP A 154 -4.04 -16.75 40.89
N ILE A 155 -3.85 -17.75 40.02
CA ILE A 155 -3.81 -19.18 40.39
C ILE A 155 -2.65 -19.48 41.37
N ILE A 156 -1.49 -18.82 41.14
CA ILE A 156 -0.28 -19.07 41.98
C ILE A 156 -0.22 -18.19 43.22
N ASN A 157 -1.16 -17.25 43.40
CA ASN A 157 -1.16 -16.27 44.51
C ASN A 157 0.19 -15.54 44.68
N GLY A 158 0.89 -15.24 43.59
CA GLY A 158 2.16 -14.52 43.62
C GLY A 158 3.37 -15.34 44.12
N THR A 159 3.27 -16.64 44.25
CA THR A 159 4.35 -17.49 44.77
C THR A 159 4.73 -18.58 43.74
N ALA A 160 5.93 -18.49 43.18
CA ALA A 160 6.39 -19.38 42.08
C ALA A 160 6.43 -20.88 42.48
N SER A 161 6.70 -21.22 43.76
CA SER A 161 6.75 -22.59 44.24
C SER A 161 5.41 -23.33 44.20
N THR A 162 4.28 -22.61 44.13
CA THR A 162 2.94 -23.21 44.06
C THR A 162 2.61 -23.78 42.69
N ILE A 163 3.29 -23.35 41.63
CA ILE A 163 3.03 -23.75 40.24
C ILE A 163 3.17 -25.28 40.05
N LYS A 164 4.13 -25.94 40.70
CA LYS A 164 4.35 -27.37 40.58
C LYS A 164 3.24 -28.23 41.19
N ASN A 165 2.51 -27.68 42.15
CA ASN A 165 1.44 -28.37 42.87
C ASN A 165 0.05 -28.01 42.35
N ALA A 166 -0.03 -27.02 41.43
CA ALA A 166 -1.27 -26.59 40.79
C ALA A 166 -1.59 -27.53 39.63
N ASN A 167 -2.34 -28.60 39.87
CA ASN A 167 -2.81 -29.53 38.83
C ASN A 167 -3.66 -28.75 37.80
N LEU A 168 -3.00 -28.00 36.91
CA LEU A 168 -3.64 -27.15 35.92
C LEU A 168 -4.32 -27.99 34.85
N THR A 169 -5.60 -27.72 34.60
CA THR A 169 -6.36 -28.29 33.48
C THR A 169 -6.44 -27.31 32.33
N PHE A 170 -6.51 -27.77 31.09
CA PHE A 170 -6.55 -26.99 29.89
C PHE A 170 -7.66 -27.45 28.95
N PRO A 171 -8.36 -26.59 28.23
CA PRO A 171 -8.20 -25.13 28.19
C PRO A 171 -8.88 -24.37 29.34
N TYR A 172 -9.72 -25.04 30.12
CA TYR A 172 -10.37 -24.47 31.30
C TYR A 172 -9.78 -25.07 32.59
N HIS A 173 -9.51 -24.18 33.51
CA HIS A 173 -9.13 -24.55 34.88
C HIS A 173 -10.22 -24.13 35.87
N ASN A 174 -10.73 -25.08 36.60
CA ASN A 174 -11.72 -24.84 37.67
C ASN A 174 -11.00 -24.50 38.98
N SER A 175 -10.95 -23.23 39.31
CA SER A 175 -10.55 -22.76 40.63
C SER A 175 -11.73 -22.89 41.60
N THR A 176 -11.46 -22.78 42.88
CA THR A 176 -12.47 -22.91 43.95
C THR A 176 -13.68 -21.98 43.82
N SER A 177 -13.54 -20.88 43.08
CA SER A 177 -14.58 -19.87 42.92
C SER A 177 -15.01 -19.62 41.46
N ASN A 178 -14.17 -19.90 40.44
CA ASN A 178 -14.45 -19.54 39.04
C ASN A 178 -13.78 -20.50 38.07
N THR A 179 -14.40 -20.69 36.90
CA THR A 179 -13.79 -21.36 35.75
C THR A 179 -12.97 -20.37 34.97
N ILE A 180 -11.70 -20.65 34.77
CA ILE A 180 -10.72 -19.77 34.13
C ILE A 180 -10.33 -20.33 32.78
N PHE A 181 -10.34 -19.51 31.71
CA PHE A 181 -9.86 -19.90 30.38
C PHE A 181 -8.37 -19.57 30.22
N LEU A 182 -7.55 -20.61 30.06
CA LEU A 182 -6.09 -20.50 29.96
C LEU A 182 -5.57 -20.48 28.52
N GLY A 183 -6.41 -20.74 27.52
CA GLY A 183 -6.01 -20.87 26.11
C GLY A 183 -5.38 -19.61 25.50
N THR A 184 -5.61 -18.44 26.08
CA THR A 184 -4.98 -17.18 25.65
C THR A 184 -3.78 -16.74 26.48
N GLU A 185 -3.54 -17.38 27.63
CA GLU A 185 -2.43 -17.03 28.54
C GLU A 185 -1.30 -18.05 28.53
N LEU A 186 -1.59 -19.32 28.19
CA LEU A 186 -0.61 -20.39 28.05
C LEU A 186 -0.49 -20.86 26.60
N GLY A 187 0.73 -20.97 26.11
CA GLY A 187 1.03 -21.37 24.75
C GLY A 187 2.00 -22.56 24.68
N GLY A 188 1.88 -23.34 23.59
CA GLY A 188 2.71 -24.53 23.40
C GLY A 188 2.49 -25.58 24.50
N VAL A 189 1.22 -25.85 24.87
CA VAL A 189 0.81 -26.69 26.00
C VAL A 189 0.89 -28.16 25.60
N VAL A 190 1.49 -28.97 26.45
CA VAL A 190 1.51 -30.44 26.34
C VAL A 190 0.61 -31.03 27.41
N LEU A 191 -0.36 -31.84 26.98
CA LEU A 191 -1.41 -32.38 27.85
C LEU A 191 -1.23 -33.87 28.10
N ASN A 192 -1.62 -34.32 29.30
CA ASN A 192 -1.91 -35.68 29.61
C ASN A 192 -3.31 -35.78 30.23
N SER A 193 -4.28 -36.30 29.46
CA SER A 193 -5.69 -36.44 29.88
C SER A 193 -6.29 -35.14 30.46
N SER A 194 -6.15 -34.01 29.77
CA SER A 194 -6.63 -32.67 30.18
C SER A 194 -5.80 -31.95 31.26
N ILE A 195 -4.78 -32.58 31.83
CA ILE A 195 -3.86 -31.96 32.79
C ILE A 195 -2.62 -31.47 32.04
N ILE A 196 -2.17 -30.27 32.34
CA ILE A 196 -0.96 -29.68 31.72
C ILE A 196 0.28 -30.38 32.29
N VAL A 197 1.08 -30.94 31.41
CA VAL A 197 2.38 -31.54 31.76
C VAL A 197 3.49 -30.47 31.66
N SER A 198 3.47 -29.68 30.59
CA SER A 198 4.39 -28.59 30.38
C SER A 198 3.78 -27.54 29.46
N ALA A 199 4.27 -26.32 29.52
CA ALA A 199 3.92 -25.26 28.59
C ALA A 199 5.20 -24.54 28.15
N LYS A 200 5.20 -23.98 26.95
CA LYS A 200 6.38 -23.33 26.36
C LYS A 200 6.40 -21.83 26.60
N ALA A 201 5.23 -21.19 26.58
CA ALA A 201 5.08 -19.76 26.68
C ALA A 201 3.95 -19.34 27.63
N VAL A 202 4.11 -18.15 28.23
CA VAL A 202 3.09 -17.46 29.03
C VAL A 202 2.93 -16.05 28.47
N ARG A 203 1.69 -15.59 28.33
CA ARG A 203 1.35 -14.25 27.90
C ARG A 203 0.60 -13.52 29.02
N LEU A 204 1.05 -12.29 29.33
CA LEU A 204 0.43 -11.41 30.31
C LEU A 204 -0.08 -10.15 29.66
N PHE A 205 -1.21 -9.63 30.17
CA PHE A 205 -1.87 -8.43 29.69
C PHE A 205 -2.07 -7.40 30.80
N TYR A 206 -1.89 -6.13 30.47
CA TYR A 206 -2.07 -4.98 31.37
C TYR A 206 -3.03 -4.00 30.71
N PHE A 207 -4.32 -4.15 30.94
CA PHE A 207 -5.36 -3.31 30.37
C PHE A 207 -5.51 -2.00 31.16
N LEU A 208 -5.68 -0.89 30.41
CA LEU A 208 -5.87 0.44 30.94
C LEU A 208 -7.31 0.90 30.71
N ARG A 209 -7.77 1.84 31.54
CA ARG A 209 -9.08 2.49 31.35
C ARG A 209 -9.03 3.46 30.17
N GLU A 210 -10.10 3.55 29.39
CA GLU A 210 -10.13 4.42 28.21
C GLU A 210 -10.32 5.91 28.52
N ASN A 211 -10.57 6.29 29.76
CA ASN A 211 -10.95 7.65 30.15
C ASN A 211 -9.88 8.72 29.92
N ASN A 212 -8.62 8.36 29.75
CA ASN A 212 -7.50 9.31 29.71
C ASN A 212 -6.39 8.90 28.74
N LYS A 213 -6.69 9.02 27.44
CA LYS A 213 -5.80 8.59 26.36
C LYS A 213 -4.36 9.10 26.51
N ALA A 214 -4.19 10.38 26.83
CA ALA A 214 -2.85 10.98 26.94
C ALA A 214 -2.01 10.46 28.13
N GLU A 215 -2.62 9.98 29.21
CA GLU A 215 -1.91 9.33 30.32
C GLU A 215 -1.63 7.85 29.99
N ASN A 216 -2.54 7.21 29.28
CA ASN A 216 -2.35 5.86 28.79
C ASN A 216 -1.19 5.78 27.81
N ASP A 217 -1.15 6.67 26.82
CA ASP A 217 -0.07 6.72 25.81
C ASP A 217 1.29 6.94 26.49
N ASP A 218 1.35 7.82 27.48
CA ASP A 218 2.57 8.05 28.24
C ASP A 218 3.05 6.80 29.00
N TRP A 219 2.11 6.09 29.64
CA TRP A 219 2.43 4.85 30.36
C TRP A 219 2.85 3.72 29.39
N LEU A 220 2.15 3.57 28.25
CA LEU A 220 2.48 2.59 27.22
C LEU A 220 3.87 2.85 26.61
N HIS A 221 4.23 4.11 26.38
CA HIS A 221 5.58 4.47 25.95
C HIS A 221 6.64 4.13 27.01
N GLY A 222 6.34 4.37 28.30
CA GLY A 222 7.19 3.92 29.41
C GLY A 222 7.37 2.39 29.43
N PHE A 223 6.28 1.64 29.15
CA PHE A 223 6.31 0.19 29.06
C PHE A 223 7.28 -0.29 27.99
N THR A 224 7.23 0.25 26.79
CA THR A 224 8.17 -0.11 25.71
C THR A 224 9.61 0.24 26.07
N GLN A 225 9.85 1.39 26.70
CA GLN A 225 11.20 1.80 27.15
C GLN A 225 11.78 0.85 28.21
N VAL A 226 10.97 0.43 29.19
CA VAL A 226 11.43 -0.49 30.25
C VAL A 226 11.85 -1.81 29.64
N PHE A 227 11.06 -2.42 28.76
CA PHE A 227 11.43 -3.69 28.12
C PHE A 227 12.61 -3.55 27.14
N SER A 228 12.70 -2.43 26.43
CA SER A 228 13.86 -2.15 25.57
C SER A 228 15.16 -2.06 26.39
N ASN A 229 15.14 -1.36 27.50
CA ASN A 229 16.32 -1.25 28.39
C ASN A 229 16.70 -2.57 29.08
N LEU A 230 15.70 -3.41 29.39
CA LEU A 230 15.90 -4.72 29.99
C LEU A 230 16.30 -5.79 28.97
N SER A 231 16.24 -5.54 27.68
CA SER A 231 16.44 -6.55 26.63
C SER A 231 17.76 -7.29 26.75
N ASP A 232 18.87 -6.57 27.03
CA ASP A 232 20.22 -7.17 27.19
C ASP A 232 20.34 -8.01 28.46
N GLU A 233 19.63 -7.65 29.52
CA GLU A 233 19.60 -8.41 30.76
C GLU A 233 18.73 -9.67 30.60
N LEU A 234 17.55 -9.52 29.99
CA LEU A 234 16.62 -10.62 29.70
C LEU A 234 17.23 -11.68 28.78
N ASN A 235 18.09 -11.28 27.84
CA ASN A 235 18.80 -12.21 26.97
C ASN A 235 19.76 -13.14 27.75
N LYS A 236 20.18 -12.79 28.94
CA LYS A 236 21.03 -13.63 29.83
C LYS A 236 20.22 -14.54 30.75
N ARG A 237 18.90 -14.33 30.88
CA ARG A 237 18.00 -15.08 31.76
C ARG A 237 17.50 -16.39 31.11
N GLN A 238 16.74 -17.16 31.85
CA GLN A 238 16.18 -18.44 31.39
C GLN A 238 14.96 -18.31 30.48
N ILE A 239 14.36 -17.14 30.44
CA ILE A 239 13.24 -16.81 29.57
C ILE A 239 13.66 -15.83 28.47
N GLN A 240 13.02 -15.95 27.31
CA GLN A 240 13.03 -14.93 26.26
C GLN A 240 11.73 -14.16 26.34
N VAL A 241 11.80 -12.84 26.28
CA VAL A 241 10.62 -11.99 26.42
C VAL A 241 10.45 -11.16 25.15
N SER A 242 9.26 -11.20 24.59
CA SER A 242 8.78 -10.27 23.56
C SER A 242 7.63 -9.46 24.11
N TYR A 243 7.54 -8.20 23.75
CA TYR A 243 6.59 -7.25 24.31
C TYR A 243 5.88 -6.47 23.23
N PHE A 244 4.70 -5.95 23.57
CA PHE A 244 3.83 -5.24 22.64
C PHE A 244 2.89 -4.32 23.41
N THR A 245 2.49 -3.19 22.81
CA THR A 245 1.44 -2.31 23.31
C THR A 245 0.40 -2.06 22.21
N SER A 246 -0.80 -1.67 22.61
CA SER A 246 -1.84 -1.27 21.65
C SER A 246 -1.41 -0.15 20.68
N ASN A 247 -0.42 0.67 21.08
CA ASN A 247 0.12 1.75 20.27
C ASN A 247 1.34 1.34 19.44
N SER A 248 1.95 0.16 19.71
CA SER A 248 3.20 -0.26 19.08
C SER A 248 3.12 -0.26 17.55
N ARG A 249 2.02 -0.72 16.98
CA ARG A 249 1.82 -0.71 15.51
C ARG A 249 1.83 0.69 14.93
N GLU A 250 1.17 1.64 15.59
CA GLU A 250 1.08 3.01 15.11
C GLU A 250 2.42 3.76 15.29
N GLU A 251 3.12 3.54 16.41
CA GLU A 251 4.43 4.12 16.67
C GLU A 251 5.48 3.61 15.67
N GLU A 252 5.58 2.30 15.47
CA GLU A 252 6.48 1.67 14.50
C GLU A 252 6.18 2.11 13.06
N PHE A 253 4.92 2.16 12.69
CA PHE A 253 4.50 2.62 11.38
C PHE A 253 4.91 4.08 11.14
N LYS A 254 4.78 4.94 12.14
CA LYS A 254 5.22 6.34 12.09
C LYS A 254 6.74 6.49 12.02
N GLU A 255 7.47 5.66 12.76
CA GLU A 255 8.94 5.68 12.74
C GLU A 255 9.49 5.18 11.40
N ASN A 256 8.90 4.13 10.86
CA ASN A 256 9.23 3.62 9.53
C ASN A 256 9.10 4.67 8.43
N SER A 257 8.09 5.56 8.48
CA SER A 257 7.97 6.60 7.46
C SER A 257 9.03 7.68 7.59
N LYS A 258 9.46 8.00 8.81
CA LYS A 258 10.56 8.95 9.02
C LYS A 258 11.89 8.40 8.52
N SER A 259 12.11 7.09 8.62
CA SER A 259 13.34 6.44 8.16
C SER A 259 13.57 6.57 6.65
N VAL A 260 12.50 6.82 5.87
CA VAL A 260 12.57 6.96 4.41
C VAL A 260 12.97 8.39 3.98
N ILE A 261 12.82 9.39 4.83
CA ILE A 261 13.14 10.79 4.49
C ILE A 261 14.58 10.97 3.99
N PRO A 262 15.62 10.40 4.61
CA PRO A 262 16.99 10.48 4.09
C PRO A 262 17.15 9.86 2.71
N LEU A 263 16.38 8.84 2.38
CA LEU A 263 16.44 8.14 1.09
C LEU A 263 16.03 9.05 -0.08
N PHE A 264 15.19 10.07 0.15
CA PHE A 264 14.85 11.08 -0.86
C PHE A 264 16.11 11.78 -1.40
N SER A 265 17.01 12.19 -0.51
CA SER A 265 18.25 12.88 -0.91
C SER A 265 19.11 12.00 -1.81
N VAL A 266 19.22 10.71 -1.47
CA VAL A 266 19.97 9.74 -2.27
C VAL A 266 19.31 9.53 -3.63
N THR A 267 18.00 9.37 -3.66
CA THR A 267 17.22 9.20 -4.91
C THR A 267 17.38 10.40 -5.85
N TYR A 268 17.17 11.62 -5.34
CA TYR A 268 17.36 12.84 -6.15
C TYR A 268 18.78 12.98 -6.66
N PHE A 269 19.78 12.67 -5.84
CA PHE A 269 21.16 12.68 -6.27
C PHE A 269 21.45 11.68 -7.40
N LEU A 270 20.94 10.46 -7.28
CA LEU A 270 21.08 9.41 -8.32
C LEU A 270 20.38 9.80 -9.62
N ALA A 271 19.13 10.28 -9.53
CA ALA A 271 18.35 10.67 -10.70
C ALA A 271 18.98 11.88 -11.44
N ILE A 272 19.43 12.89 -10.69
CA ILE A 272 20.13 14.06 -11.29
C ILE A 272 21.45 13.62 -11.93
N SER A 273 22.26 12.81 -11.23
CA SER A 273 23.52 12.29 -11.75
C SER A 273 23.32 11.48 -13.02
N PHE A 274 22.32 10.59 -13.04
CA PHE A 274 21.98 9.81 -14.23
C PHE A 274 21.50 10.70 -15.39
N SER A 275 20.62 11.67 -15.09
CA SER A 275 20.13 12.61 -16.11
C SER A 275 21.27 13.43 -16.74
N ILE A 276 22.23 13.86 -15.93
CA ILE A 276 23.43 14.55 -16.40
C ILE A 276 24.26 13.63 -17.31
N ILE A 277 24.55 12.40 -16.85
CA ILE A 277 25.37 11.44 -17.59
C ILE A 277 24.71 11.09 -18.94
N SER A 278 23.41 10.84 -18.93
CA SER A 278 22.66 10.44 -20.13
C SER A 278 22.46 11.56 -21.15
N CYS A 279 22.49 12.83 -20.69
CA CYS A 279 22.42 14.02 -21.54
C CYS A 279 23.80 14.61 -21.90
N LEU A 280 24.89 14.03 -21.37
CA LEU A 280 26.24 14.50 -21.60
C LEU A 280 26.63 14.28 -23.07
N ARG A 281 27.10 15.33 -23.72
CA ARG A 281 27.68 15.28 -25.06
C ARG A 281 29.13 15.82 -25.03
N LEU A 282 29.97 15.24 -25.84
CA LEU A 282 31.37 15.66 -25.97
C LEU A 282 31.55 17.02 -26.71
N ASP A 283 30.43 17.58 -27.20
CA ASP A 283 30.42 18.92 -27.82
C ASP A 283 30.19 20.00 -26.74
N CYS A 284 31.06 20.99 -26.66
CA CYS A 284 31.03 22.03 -25.64
C CYS A 284 29.88 23.07 -25.84
N VAL A 285 29.22 23.09 -26.98
CA VAL A 285 28.03 23.94 -27.23
C VAL A 285 26.72 23.12 -27.09
N ARG A 286 26.67 21.90 -27.65
CA ARG A 286 25.48 21.07 -27.70
C ARG A 286 25.23 20.24 -26.41
N ASN A 287 26.05 20.45 -25.36
CA ASN A 287 25.90 19.77 -24.08
C ASN A 287 24.59 20.23 -23.38
N LYS A 288 23.81 19.23 -22.89
CA LYS A 288 22.49 19.44 -22.29
C LYS A 288 22.48 19.28 -20.74
N VAL A 289 23.65 19.35 -20.07
CA VAL A 289 23.77 19.16 -18.62
C VAL A 289 22.81 20.03 -17.81
N TRP A 290 22.78 21.32 -18.11
CA TRP A 290 21.88 22.27 -17.44
C TRP A 290 20.40 21.94 -17.71
N VAL A 291 20.08 21.51 -18.92
CA VAL A 291 18.70 21.08 -19.27
C VAL A 291 18.27 19.90 -18.44
N ALA A 292 19.15 18.91 -18.24
CA ALA A 292 18.89 17.76 -17.39
C ALA A 292 18.67 18.13 -15.92
N ILE A 293 19.49 19.03 -15.36
CA ILE A 293 19.34 19.51 -13.98
C ILE A 293 17.99 20.23 -13.79
N PHE A 294 17.63 21.13 -14.70
CA PHE A 294 16.37 21.87 -14.59
C PHE A 294 15.14 21.02 -14.89
N GLY A 295 15.29 19.94 -15.68
CA GLY A 295 14.24 18.95 -15.87
C GLY A 295 13.93 18.17 -14.57
N ALA A 296 14.97 17.68 -13.89
CA ALA A 296 14.78 17.03 -12.59
C ALA A 296 14.24 18.01 -11.53
N LEU A 297 14.69 19.28 -11.56
CA LEU A 297 14.16 20.33 -10.68
C LEU A 297 12.66 20.60 -10.95
N SER A 298 12.23 20.55 -12.21
CA SER A 298 10.82 20.70 -12.60
C SER A 298 9.92 19.66 -11.91
N ALA A 299 10.36 18.40 -11.85
CA ALA A 299 9.65 17.34 -11.13
C ALA A 299 9.59 17.60 -9.62
N GLY A 300 10.69 18.07 -9.03
CA GLY A 300 10.71 18.48 -7.61
C GLY A 300 9.76 19.63 -7.29
N LEU A 301 9.69 20.64 -8.14
CA LEU A 301 8.73 21.76 -8.02
C LEU A 301 7.27 21.29 -8.16
N ALA A 302 7.01 20.28 -9.00
CA ALA A 302 5.68 19.70 -9.15
C ALA A 302 5.21 19.01 -7.86
N VAL A 303 6.09 18.23 -7.20
CA VAL A 303 5.82 17.64 -5.90
C VAL A 303 5.55 18.72 -4.85
N LEU A 304 6.42 19.72 -4.76
CA LEU A 304 6.27 20.84 -3.82
C LEU A 304 4.91 21.53 -3.98
N SER A 305 4.53 21.84 -5.22
CA SER A 305 3.30 22.59 -5.53
C SER A 305 2.04 21.77 -5.29
N SER A 306 2.03 20.50 -5.73
CA SER A 306 0.87 19.63 -5.60
C SER A 306 0.59 19.25 -4.14
N PHE A 307 1.63 18.87 -3.39
CA PHE A 307 1.50 18.53 -1.99
C PHE A 307 1.12 19.75 -1.16
N GLY A 308 1.78 20.86 -1.38
CA GLY A 308 1.44 22.11 -0.71
C GLY A 308 0.01 22.56 -0.98
N LEU A 309 -0.47 22.47 -2.22
CA LEU A 309 -1.86 22.77 -2.57
C LEU A 309 -2.85 21.89 -1.81
N LEU A 310 -2.65 20.58 -1.80
CA LEU A 310 -3.58 19.63 -1.16
C LEU A 310 -3.58 19.77 0.35
N LEU A 311 -2.42 20.05 0.97
CA LEU A 311 -2.32 20.36 2.40
C LEU A 311 -3.08 21.65 2.74
N LEU A 312 -2.98 22.70 1.91
CA LEU A 312 -3.78 23.94 2.05
C LEU A 312 -5.28 23.67 1.91
N CYS A 313 -5.68 22.77 1.01
CA CYS A 313 -7.07 22.33 0.86
C CYS A 313 -7.59 21.46 2.01
N GLY A 314 -6.74 21.09 2.97
CA GLY A 314 -7.13 20.28 4.12
C GLY A 314 -7.22 18.78 3.85
N MET A 315 -6.59 18.28 2.79
CA MET A 315 -6.56 16.85 2.50
C MET A 315 -5.63 16.11 3.47
N PRO A 316 -6.05 14.95 4.01
CA PRO A 316 -5.23 14.17 4.92
C PRO A 316 -4.00 13.62 4.18
N PHE A 317 -2.85 13.67 4.84
CA PHE A 317 -1.59 13.12 4.35
C PHE A 317 -1.40 11.71 4.92
N ALA A 318 -1.74 10.69 4.13
CA ALA A 318 -1.50 9.30 4.52
C ALA A 318 -0.01 8.95 4.32
N MET A 319 0.49 8.02 5.13
CA MET A 319 1.89 7.59 5.09
C MET A 319 2.31 7.01 3.74
N THR A 320 1.39 6.33 3.04
CA THR A 320 1.62 5.81 1.68
C THR A 320 1.99 6.91 0.68
N VAL A 321 1.54 8.16 0.91
CA VAL A 321 1.89 9.32 0.06
C VAL A 321 3.41 9.61 0.07
N ALA A 322 4.13 9.21 1.11
CA ALA A 322 5.58 9.37 1.17
C ALA A 322 6.34 8.64 0.04
N THR A 323 5.74 7.65 -0.62
CA THR A 323 6.35 6.99 -1.79
C THR A 323 6.16 7.77 -3.10
N ALA A 324 5.17 8.68 -3.17
CA ALA A 324 4.84 9.40 -4.39
C ALA A 324 5.97 10.27 -4.97
N PRO A 325 6.82 10.98 -4.20
CA PRO A 325 7.92 11.75 -4.77
C PRO A 325 8.93 10.93 -5.56
N PHE A 326 9.18 9.67 -5.17
CA PHE A 326 10.06 8.77 -5.93
C PHE A 326 9.49 8.46 -7.31
N LEU A 327 8.18 8.26 -7.36
CA LEU A 327 7.43 8.00 -8.58
C LEU A 327 7.39 9.22 -9.51
N ILE A 328 7.03 10.38 -8.97
CA ILE A 328 6.87 11.63 -9.74
C ILE A 328 8.20 12.08 -10.33
N LEU A 329 9.31 11.83 -9.63
CA LEU A 329 10.64 12.11 -10.19
C LEU A 329 10.89 11.28 -11.45
N GLY A 330 10.50 9.99 -11.46
CA GLY A 330 10.61 9.13 -12.64
C GLY A 330 9.78 9.66 -13.81
N ILE A 331 8.49 9.91 -13.60
CA ILE A 331 7.57 10.44 -14.65
C ILE A 331 8.08 11.77 -15.22
N GLY A 332 8.48 12.71 -14.36
CA GLY A 332 8.88 14.03 -14.79
C GLY A 332 10.20 14.07 -15.58
N VAL A 333 11.10 13.15 -15.25
CA VAL A 333 12.38 13.03 -15.98
C VAL A 333 12.18 12.31 -17.32
N ASP A 334 11.22 11.41 -17.45
CA ASP A 334 10.90 10.74 -18.71
C ASP A 334 10.38 11.72 -19.76
N ASP A 335 9.41 12.53 -19.42
CA ASP A 335 8.89 13.60 -20.27
C ASP A 335 9.99 14.58 -20.74
N MET A 336 10.94 14.89 -19.87
CA MET A 336 12.11 15.72 -20.20
C MET A 336 12.94 15.07 -21.31
N PHE A 337 13.22 13.77 -21.24
CA PHE A 337 14.02 13.07 -22.28
C PHE A 337 13.31 13.10 -23.63
N ILE A 338 11.99 12.95 -23.65
CA ILE A 338 11.19 13.04 -24.89
C ILE A 338 11.29 14.44 -25.49
N MET A 339 11.14 15.49 -24.70
CA MET A 339 11.26 16.88 -25.19
C MET A 339 12.67 17.18 -25.70
N ILE A 340 13.71 16.72 -25.02
CA ILE A 340 15.10 16.86 -25.48
C ILE A 340 15.30 16.12 -26.81
N SER A 341 14.79 14.92 -26.96
CA SER A 341 14.90 14.14 -28.20
C SER A 341 14.21 14.85 -29.37
N CYS A 342 13.02 15.38 -29.17
CA CYS A 342 12.32 16.15 -30.20
C CYS A 342 13.04 17.46 -30.55
N TRP A 343 13.61 18.17 -29.57
CA TRP A 343 14.44 19.34 -29.82
C TRP A 343 15.66 19.04 -30.68
N GLN A 344 16.33 17.93 -30.45
CA GLN A 344 17.51 17.50 -31.22
C GLN A 344 17.20 17.18 -32.68
N GLN A 345 15.95 16.85 -33.00
CA GLN A 345 15.48 16.55 -34.34
C GLN A 345 15.08 17.81 -35.15
N THR A 346 15.07 18.98 -34.51
CA THR A 346 14.79 20.25 -35.22
C THR A 346 15.99 20.77 -36.00
N GLN A 347 15.75 21.65 -36.99
CA GLN A 347 16.80 22.29 -37.79
C GLN A 347 17.62 23.26 -36.93
N VAL A 348 18.95 23.14 -36.96
CA VAL A 348 19.84 23.92 -36.07
C VAL A 348 19.85 25.42 -36.42
N HIS A 349 19.69 25.74 -37.70
CA HIS A 349 19.72 27.14 -38.18
C HIS A 349 18.42 27.91 -37.97
N ASP A 350 17.33 27.23 -37.67
CA ASP A 350 16.04 27.86 -37.42
C ASP A 350 16.08 28.77 -36.17
N ASN A 351 15.14 29.70 -36.11
CA ASN A 351 14.98 30.51 -34.92
C ASN A 351 14.54 29.64 -33.74
N VAL A 352 14.91 30.06 -32.53
CA VAL A 352 14.53 29.36 -31.30
C VAL A 352 13.01 29.19 -31.19
N GLU A 353 12.25 30.22 -31.61
CA GLU A 353 10.78 30.19 -31.64
C GLU A 353 10.27 29.06 -32.54
N ASP A 354 10.81 28.91 -33.74
CA ASP A 354 10.38 27.91 -34.71
C ASP A 354 10.78 26.48 -34.25
N ARG A 355 11.99 26.35 -33.69
CA ARG A 355 12.46 25.12 -33.11
C ARG A 355 11.59 24.66 -31.92
N MET A 356 11.22 25.58 -31.02
CA MET A 356 10.31 25.33 -29.91
C MET A 356 8.92 24.94 -30.40
N ALA A 357 8.40 25.64 -31.39
CA ALA A 357 7.11 25.32 -32.01
C ALA A 357 7.09 23.91 -32.60
N ALA A 358 8.16 23.52 -33.31
CA ALA A 358 8.32 22.18 -33.88
C ALA A 358 8.45 21.12 -32.78
N THR A 359 9.25 21.36 -31.73
CA THR A 359 9.42 20.46 -30.58
C THR A 359 8.08 20.20 -29.87
N TYR A 360 7.32 21.25 -29.59
CA TYR A 360 6.03 21.13 -28.94
C TYR A 360 5.00 20.42 -29.80
N LYS A 361 5.03 20.63 -31.10
CA LYS A 361 4.14 19.98 -32.05
C LYS A 361 4.26 18.44 -31.98
N GLU A 362 5.47 17.93 -31.83
CA GLU A 362 5.75 16.48 -31.80
C GLU A 362 5.73 15.90 -30.39
N ALA A 363 6.41 16.52 -29.42
CA ALA A 363 6.52 16.01 -28.05
C ALA A 363 5.24 16.17 -27.26
N ALA A 364 4.59 17.35 -27.32
CA ALA A 364 3.53 17.67 -26.38
C ALA A 364 2.26 16.84 -26.57
N VAL A 365 1.98 16.35 -27.77
CA VAL A 365 0.85 15.42 -28.00
C VAL A 365 1.11 14.11 -27.27
N SER A 366 2.29 13.54 -27.43
CA SER A 366 2.67 12.28 -26.80
C SER A 366 2.68 12.38 -25.27
N ILE A 367 3.28 13.46 -24.72
CA ILE A 367 3.31 13.75 -23.28
C ILE A 367 1.89 14.00 -22.73
N THR A 368 1.00 14.63 -23.52
CA THR A 368 -0.39 14.84 -23.11
C THR A 368 -1.15 13.52 -23.00
N ILE A 369 -0.90 12.56 -23.90
CA ILE A 369 -1.51 11.23 -23.84
C ILE A 369 -1.12 10.55 -22.54
N THR A 370 0.17 10.45 -22.25
CA THR A 370 0.71 9.79 -21.06
C THR A 370 0.25 10.46 -19.78
N THR A 371 0.37 11.78 -19.68
CA THR A 371 -0.12 12.53 -18.50
C THR A 371 -1.61 12.34 -18.24
N LEU A 372 -2.43 12.38 -19.30
CA LEU A 372 -3.87 12.22 -19.16
C LEU A 372 -4.24 10.79 -18.71
N THR A 373 -3.55 9.79 -19.26
CA THR A 373 -3.75 8.41 -18.85
C THR A 373 -3.31 8.17 -17.41
N ASP A 374 -2.15 8.66 -16.99
CA ASP A 374 -1.65 8.55 -15.63
C ASP A 374 -2.57 9.25 -14.62
N ALA A 375 -2.89 10.53 -14.87
CA ALA A 375 -3.78 11.28 -14.01
C ALA A 375 -5.14 10.58 -13.86
N LEU A 376 -5.71 10.07 -14.96
CA LEU A 376 -6.99 9.37 -14.92
C LEU A 376 -6.87 8.04 -14.16
N ALA A 377 -5.78 7.27 -14.32
CA ALA A 377 -5.55 6.05 -13.57
C ALA A 377 -5.55 6.33 -12.06
N PHE A 378 -4.84 7.39 -11.63
CA PHE A 378 -4.84 7.78 -10.22
C PHE A 378 -6.22 8.24 -9.73
N TYR A 379 -6.94 9.07 -10.50
CA TYR A 379 -8.27 9.51 -10.08
C TYR A 379 -9.31 8.39 -10.07
N ILE A 380 -9.19 7.36 -10.90
CA ILE A 380 -10.01 6.14 -10.79
C ILE A 380 -9.72 5.41 -9.46
N GLY A 381 -8.48 5.42 -8.98
CA GLY A 381 -8.13 4.88 -7.67
C GLY A 381 -8.87 5.54 -6.49
N LEU A 382 -9.49 6.71 -6.66
CA LEU A 382 -10.34 7.33 -5.63
C LEU A 382 -11.67 6.58 -5.40
N LEU A 383 -12.06 5.70 -6.30
CA LEU A 383 -13.27 4.88 -6.15
C LEU A 383 -13.12 3.77 -5.11
N THR A 384 -11.91 3.56 -4.60
CA THR A 384 -11.65 2.54 -3.58
C THR A 384 -12.22 2.95 -2.22
N PRO A 385 -12.61 2.02 -1.36
CA PRO A 385 -13.08 2.33 -0.01
C PRO A 385 -11.93 2.59 0.99
N PHE A 386 -10.65 2.49 0.59
CA PHE A 386 -9.49 2.65 1.47
C PHE A 386 -8.97 4.09 1.45
N ARG A 387 -8.93 4.74 2.62
CA ARG A 387 -8.48 6.14 2.73
C ARG A 387 -7.01 6.35 2.36
N SER A 388 -6.13 5.40 2.70
CA SER A 388 -4.71 5.46 2.32
C SER A 388 -4.53 5.49 0.81
N VAL A 389 -5.31 4.68 0.07
CA VAL A 389 -5.31 4.63 -1.39
C VAL A 389 -5.87 5.92 -1.98
N GLN A 390 -6.99 6.41 -1.45
CA GLN A 390 -7.59 7.67 -1.89
C GLN A 390 -6.62 8.85 -1.72
N SER A 391 -6.00 8.96 -0.54
CA SER A 391 -5.00 10.00 -0.28
C SER A 391 -3.82 9.91 -1.23
N PHE A 392 -3.22 8.73 -1.37
CA PHE A 392 -2.12 8.50 -2.30
C PHE A 392 -2.49 8.89 -3.75
N CYS A 393 -3.64 8.42 -4.25
CA CYS A 393 -4.10 8.69 -5.60
C CYS A 393 -4.38 10.17 -5.85
N MET A 394 -4.94 10.88 -4.87
CA MET A 394 -5.19 12.31 -4.97
C MET A 394 -3.87 13.10 -5.04
N TYR A 395 -2.93 12.84 -4.13
CA TYR A 395 -1.65 13.53 -4.11
C TYR A 395 -0.82 13.25 -5.37
N THR A 396 -0.75 11.98 -5.78
CA THR A 396 0.03 11.58 -6.95
C THR A 396 -0.59 12.06 -8.25
N GLY A 397 -1.91 11.89 -8.43
CA GLY A 397 -2.61 12.37 -9.62
C GLY A 397 -2.49 13.88 -9.80
N THR A 398 -2.60 14.64 -8.71
CA THR A 398 -2.38 16.10 -8.75
C THR A 398 -0.93 16.44 -9.06
N ALA A 399 0.03 15.68 -8.53
CA ALA A 399 1.46 15.89 -8.82
C ALA A 399 1.80 15.61 -10.28
N VAL A 400 1.21 14.60 -10.91
CA VAL A 400 1.34 14.31 -12.35
C VAL A 400 0.85 15.50 -13.19
N LEU A 401 -0.30 16.08 -12.83
CA LEU A 401 -0.80 17.29 -13.53
C LEU A 401 0.15 18.49 -13.38
N PHE A 402 0.69 18.73 -12.18
CA PHE A 402 1.69 19.79 -11.99
C PHE A 402 3.00 19.48 -12.74
N CYS A 403 3.41 18.21 -12.79
CA CYS A 403 4.58 17.79 -13.54
C CYS A 403 4.43 18.12 -15.03
N TYR A 404 3.29 17.80 -15.60
CA TYR A 404 2.94 18.18 -16.97
C TYR A 404 2.96 19.69 -17.20
N LEU A 405 2.29 20.46 -16.34
CA LEU A 405 2.26 21.92 -16.45
C LEU A 405 3.67 22.53 -16.38
N TYR A 406 4.50 22.03 -15.47
CA TYR A 406 5.86 22.55 -15.30
C TYR A 406 6.81 22.06 -16.39
N ASN A 407 6.57 20.88 -16.94
CA ASN A 407 7.33 20.41 -18.09
C ASN A 407 7.07 21.28 -19.34
N ILE A 408 5.82 21.63 -19.60
CA ILE A 408 5.46 22.50 -20.72
C ILE A 408 5.82 23.96 -20.46
N THR A 409 5.81 24.44 -19.23
CA THR A 409 6.10 25.84 -18.90
C THR A 409 7.54 26.05 -18.47
N PHE A 410 7.89 25.61 -17.28
CA PHE A 410 9.21 25.88 -16.66
C PHE A 410 10.36 25.21 -17.42
N PHE A 411 10.24 23.90 -17.66
CA PHE A 411 11.27 23.16 -18.38
C PHE A 411 11.38 23.62 -19.85
N GLY A 412 10.25 23.79 -20.53
CA GLY A 412 10.23 24.31 -21.90
C GLY A 412 10.84 25.69 -22.03
N ALA A 413 10.59 26.60 -21.08
CA ALA A 413 11.22 27.91 -21.05
C ALA A 413 12.75 27.82 -20.87
N PHE A 414 13.21 26.91 -20.01
CA PHE A 414 14.64 26.67 -19.82
C PHE A 414 15.30 26.07 -21.08
N LEU A 415 14.59 25.14 -21.75
CA LEU A 415 15.04 24.60 -23.04
C LEU A 415 15.18 25.72 -24.11
N ALA A 416 14.25 26.67 -24.18
CA ALA A 416 14.34 27.82 -25.07
C ALA A 416 15.53 28.74 -24.74
N LEU A 417 15.80 29.01 -23.45
CA LEU A 417 16.97 29.79 -23.02
C LEU A 417 18.27 29.07 -23.38
N ASN A 418 18.35 27.77 -23.17
CA ASN A 418 19.48 26.96 -23.60
C ASN A 418 19.63 26.94 -25.12
N GLY A 419 18.53 26.90 -25.89
CA GLY A 419 18.51 27.01 -27.33
C GLY A 419 19.06 28.37 -27.82
N SER A 420 18.76 29.46 -27.12
CA SER A 420 19.32 30.79 -27.39
C SER A 420 20.84 30.83 -27.15
N ARG A 421 21.32 30.12 -26.13
CA ARG A 421 22.76 29.96 -25.87
C ARG A 421 23.44 29.19 -27.03
N GLU A 422 22.82 28.09 -27.45
CA GLU A 422 23.30 27.23 -28.55
C GLU A 422 23.33 27.97 -29.89
N LYS A 423 22.28 28.75 -30.19
CA LYS A 423 22.24 29.61 -31.39
C LYS A 423 23.37 30.64 -31.43
N GLY A 424 23.75 31.18 -30.27
CA GLY A 424 24.88 32.09 -30.11
C GLY A 424 26.25 31.39 -30.14
N ASN A 425 26.33 30.11 -30.41
CA ASN A 425 27.52 29.26 -30.34
C ASN A 425 28.33 29.46 -29.05
N ARG A 426 27.65 29.41 -27.86
CA ARG A 426 28.29 29.71 -26.57
C ARG A 426 28.54 28.40 -25.77
N HIS A 427 29.69 28.36 -25.12
CA HIS A 427 30.11 27.26 -24.26
C HIS A 427 29.09 26.97 -23.14
N TRP A 428 28.81 25.71 -22.86
CA TRP A 428 27.75 25.27 -21.92
C TRP A 428 27.95 25.71 -20.47
N LEU A 429 29.24 25.89 -20.05
CA LEU A 429 29.56 26.29 -18.68
C LEU A 429 29.91 27.78 -18.57
N THR A 430 30.81 28.27 -19.44
CA THR A 430 31.36 29.64 -19.35
C THR A 430 30.53 30.69 -20.08
N CYS A 431 29.58 30.28 -20.92
CA CYS A 431 28.77 31.13 -21.81
C CYS A 431 29.61 32.01 -22.77
N MET A 432 30.91 31.76 -22.91
CA MET A 432 31.79 32.44 -23.86
C MET A 432 31.50 31.96 -25.29
N LYS A 433 31.67 32.82 -26.28
CA LYS A 433 31.53 32.47 -27.69
C LYS A 433 32.65 31.54 -28.12
N VAL A 434 32.36 30.47 -28.82
CA VAL A 434 33.28 29.40 -29.22
C VAL A 434 33.30 29.37 -30.75
N PRO A 435 34.44 29.21 -31.44
CA PRO A 435 34.52 29.03 -32.89
C PRO A 435 33.84 27.74 -33.34
N GLU A 436 33.27 27.75 -34.53
CA GLU A 436 32.70 26.57 -35.15
C GLU A 436 33.79 25.63 -35.70
N PRO A 437 33.52 24.32 -35.83
CA PRO A 437 34.50 23.34 -36.30
C PRO A 437 35.04 23.65 -37.72
N GLU A 438 34.22 24.32 -38.54
CA GLU A 438 34.57 24.67 -39.92
C GLU A 438 35.62 25.79 -39.98
N ASP A 439 35.66 26.66 -38.96
CA ASP A 439 36.60 27.79 -38.86
C ASP A 439 37.97 27.38 -38.31
N SER A 440 38.14 26.15 -37.79
CA SER A 440 39.36 25.67 -37.13
C SER A 440 39.71 24.21 -37.48
N PRO A 441 40.21 23.93 -38.68
CA PRO A 441 40.39 22.54 -39.13
C PRO A 441 41.55 21.77 -38.47
N GLU A 442 42.41 22.41 -37.69
CA GLU A 442 43.69 21.74 -37.27
C GLU A 442 43.79 21.31 -35.80
N LYS A 443 42.83 21.60 -34.88
CA LYS A 443 42.90 21.10 -33.50
C LYS A 443 41.53 20.96 -32.87
N TYR A 444 40.99 19.77 -32.91
CA TYR A 444 39.86 19.35 -32.05
C TYR A 444 40.29 19.39 -30.56
N ASN A 445 40.16 20.52 -29.94
CA ASN A 445 40.17 20.61 -28.47
C ASN A 445 38.72 20.51 -27.98
N ILE A 446 38.36 19.43 -27.34
CA ILE A 446 37.05 19.16 -26.77
C ILE A 446 36.45 20.33 -25.96
N CYS A 447 37.28 21.21 -25.43
CA CYS A 447 36.86 22.35 -24.62
C CYS A 447 36.75 23.68 -25.39
N CYS A 448 37.26 23.81 -26.62
CA CYS A 448 37.47 25.10 -27.24
C CYS A 448 36.81 25.25 -28.63
N VAL A 449 36.29 24.20 -29.21
CA VAL A 449 35.59 24.18 -30.51
C VAL A 449 34.29 23.39 -30.33
N GLY A 450 33.17 23.89 -30.83
CA GLY A 450 31.90 23.20 -30.65
C GLY A 450 30.79 23.78 -31.53
N GLY A 451 29.62 23.10 -31.51
CA GLY A 451 28.46 23.47 -32.33
C GLY A 451 28.33 22.61 -33.58
N ALA A 452 28.96 21.41 -33.59
CA ALA A 452 28.84 20.46 -34.67
C ALA A 452 27.39 20.07 -35.00
N TYR A 453 27.05 19.96 -36.27
CA TYR A 453 25.77 19.52 -36.77
C TYR A 453 25.95 18.72 -38.07
N ASP A 454 24.95 17.86 -38.36
CA ASP A 454 24.96 17.08 -39.57
C ASP A 454 24.62 17.99 -40.80
N GLN A 455 25.56 18.18 -41.70
CA GLN A 455 25.39 19.03 -42.86
C GLN A 455 24.36 18.54 -43.86
N GLU A 456 24.13 17.19 -43.93
CA GLU A 456 23.17 16.64 -44.87
C GLU A 456 21.72 16.88 -44.40
N THR A 457 21.48 16.75 -43.11
CA THR A 457 20.13 16.87 -42.55
C THR A 457 19.86 18.21 -41.90
N GLY A 458 20.88 19.02 -41.61
CA GLY A 458 20.78 20.29 -40.89
C GLY A 458 20.38 20.14 -39.40
N LYS A 459 20.40 18.94 -38.86
CA LYS A 459 20.04 18.59 -37.49
C LYS A 459 21.25 18.40 -36.59
N GLU A 460 21.04 18.32 -35.27
CA GLU A 460 22.12 17.96 -34.36
C GLU A 460 22.69 16.57 -34.68
N GLU A 461 24.00 16.36 -34.51
CA GLU A 461 24.62 15.05 -34.72
C GLU A 461 23.92 13.97 -33.89
N VAL A 462 23.63 12.84 -34.54
CA VAL A 462 22.94 11.71 -33.96
C VAL A 462 23.86 11.02 -32.94
N MET A 463 23.35 10.73 -31.73
CA MET A 463 24.13 9.97 -30.76
C MET A 463 24.43 8.53 -31.28
N PRO A 464 25.62 7.97 -30.96
CA PRO A 464 25.99 6.61 -31.36
C PRO A 464 24.98 5.55 -30.96
N ILE A 465 24.32 5.73 -29.82
CA ILE A 465 23.27 4.85 -29.30
C ILE A 465 22.02 4.84 -30.18
N ASN A 466 21.59 6.00 -30.70
CA ASN A 466 20.45 6.04 -31.63
C ASN A 466 20.77 5.30 -32.94
N ASN A 467 22.01 5.44 -33.43
CA ASN A 467 22.48 4.68 -34.59
C ASN A 467 22.49 3.17 -34.33
N PHE A 468 22.79 2.73 -33.12
CA PHE A 468 22.66 1.32 -32.74
C PHE A 468 21.22 0.80 -32.95
N PHE A 469 20.21 1.57 -32.54
CA PHE A 469 18.80 1.17 -32.73
C PHE A 469 18.44 1.09 -34.21
N LYS A 470 18.93 2.00 -35.05
CA LYS A 470 18.65 2.03 -36.49
C LYS A 470 19.39 0.92 -37.26
N MET A 471 20.69 0.74 -36.96
CA MET A 471 21.58 -0.10 -37.76
C MET A 471 21.57 -1.57 -37.33
N TYR A 472 21.41 -1.86 -36.07
CA TYR A 472 21.52 -3.21 -35.50
C TYR A 472 20.22 -3.71 -34.90
N TYR A 473 19.66 -2.97 -33.92
CA TYR A 473 18.52 -3.47 -33.16
C TYR A 473 17.23 -3.55 -33.97
N GLY A 474 16.87 -2.53 -34.75
CA GLY A 474 15.66 -2.50 -35.56
C GLY A 474 15.63 -3.61 -36.61
N PRO A 475 16.70 -3.74 -37.44
CA PRO A 475 16.80 -4.85 -38.39
C PRO A 475 16.81 -6.25 -37.77
N PHE A 476 17.46 -6.40 -36.60
CA PHE A 476 17.42 -7.64 -35.83
C PHE A 476 15.99 -7.98 -35.39
N LEU A 477 15.25 -7.02 -34.84
CA LEU A 477 13.90 -7.20 -34.33
C LEU A 477 12.90 -7.55 -35.46
N THR A 478 13.10 -6.98 -36.63
CA THR A 478 12.23 -7.21 -37.81
C THR A 478 12.55 -8.49 -38.62
N ASN A 479 13.61 -9.22 -38.28
CA ASN A 479 13.97 -10.50 -38.88
C ASN A 479 12.90 -11.56 -38.52
N THR A 480 12.54 -12.41 -39.49
CA THR A 480 11.49 -13.45 -39.34
C THR A 480 11.78 -14.41 -38.19
N TRP A 481 13.01 -14.88 -38.04
CA TRP A 481 13.39 -15.79 -36.95
C TRP A 481 13.31 -15.11 -35.57
N THR A 482 13.73 -13.87 -35.50
CA THR A 482 13.61 -13.08 -34.25
C THR A 482 12.16 -12.87 -33.88
N LYS A 483 11.27 -12.58 -34.81
CA LYS A 483 9.82 -12.44 -34.55
C LYS A 483 9.22 -13.72 -33.97
N VAL A 484 9.57 -14.90 -34.53
CA VAL A 484 9.11 -16.19 -33.99
C VAL A 484 9.62 -16.38 -32.55
N PHE A 485 10.89 -16.09 -32.31
CA PHE A 485 11.47 -16.16 -30.97
C PHE A 485 10.76 -15.23 -29.97
N VAL A 486 10.47 -13.99 -30.38
CA VAL A 486 9.74 -13.01 -29.54
C VAL A 486 8.33 -13.49 -29.22
N ILE A 487 7.61 -14.12 -30.15
CA ILE A 487 6.28 -14.68 -29.90
C ILE A 487 6.36 -15.84 -28.90
N LEU A 488 7.37 -16.72 -29.01
CA LEU A 488 7.57 -17.81 -28.04
C LEU A 488 7.94 -17.28 -26.66
N LEU A 489 8.81 -16.28 -26.62
CA LEU A 489 9.16 -15.59 -25.36
C LEU A 489 7.92 -14.96 -24.71
N TYR A 490 7.07 -14.30 -25.49
CA TYR A 490 5.81 -13.72 -25.02
C TYR A 490 4.84 -14.78 -24.49
N ALA A 491 4.73 -15.92 -25.19
CA ALA A 491 3.89 -17.02 -24.71
C ALA A 491 4.41 -17.61 -23.38
N GLY A 492 5.73 -17.74 -23.23
CA GLY A 492 6.36 -18.16 -21.97
C GLY A 492 6.13 -17.15 -20.84
N TYR A 493 6.29 -15.85 -21.12
CA TYR A 493 5.98 -14.77 -20.19
C TYR A 493 4.52 -14.81 -19.73
N LEU A 494 3.58 -14.92 -20.67
CA LEU A 494 2.15 -14.94 -20.35
C LEU A 494 1.76 -16.20 -19.54
N GLY A 495 2.33 -17.36 -19.90
CA GLY A 495 2.10 -18.62 -19.18
C GLY A 495 2.59 -18.55 -17.72
N SER A 496 3.81 -18.05 -17.51
CA SER A 496 4.36 -17.87 -16.15
C SER A 496 3.59 -16.81 -15.35
N SER A 497 3.12 -15.74 -16.00
CA SER A 497 2.29 -14.70 -15.37
C SER A 497 0.95 -15.26 -14.90
N ILE A 498 0.26 -16.02 -15.73
CA ILE A 498 -1.01 -16.67 -15.39
C ILE A 498 -0.81 -17.68 -14.25
N TYR A 499 0.25 -18.48 -14.31
CA TYR A 499 0.59 -19.39 -13.21
C TYR A 499 0.79 -18.64 -11.89
N GLY A 500 1.54 -17.52 -11.91
CA GLY A 500 1.75 -16.67 -10.72
C GLY A 500 0.44 -16.07 -10.19
N CYS A 501 -0.50 -15.68 -11.07
CA CYS A 501 -1.80 -15.16 -10.64
C CYS A 501 -2.61 -16.16 -9.79
N PHE A 502 -2.44 -17.48 -10.02
CA PHE A 502 -3.07 -18.52 -9.19
C PHE A 502 -2.37 -18.69 -7.82
N GLN A 503 -1.18 -18.12 -7.63
CA GLN A 503 -0.43 -18.18 -6.39
C GLN A 503 -0.64 -16.93 -5.50
N ILE A 504 -1.44 -15.98 -5.94
CA ILE A 504 -1.70 -14.73 -5.19
C ILE A 504 -2.33 -15.07 -3.84
N GLN A 505 -1.65 -14.64 -2.77
CA GLN A 505 -2.18 -14.65 -1.42
C GLN A 505 -2.78 -13.29 -1.10
N GLU A 506 -3.89 -13.31 -0.36
CA GLU A 506 -4.61 -12.09 0.01
C GLU A 506 -4.25 -11.66 1.43
N GLY A 507 -4.17 -10.36 1.64
CA GLY A 507 -4.05 -9.72 2.95
C GLY A 507 -2.66 -9.25 3.33
N ILE A 508 -2.63 -8.22 4.16
CA ILE A 508 -1.41 -7.75 4.80
C ILE A 508 -1.33 -8.40 6.18
N ASP A 509 -0.24 -9.07 6.43
CA ASP A 509 0.09 -9.51 7.77
C ASP A 509 0.40 -8.28 8.64
N LEU A 510 -0.24 -8.16 9.79
CA LEU A 510 -0.10 -6.99 10.66
C LEU A 510 1.35 -6.78 11.12
N LYS A 511 2.15 -7.84 11.21
CA LYS A 511 3.58 -7.74 11.49
C LYS A 511 4.35 -6.97 10.41
N ASN A 512 3.91 -7.01 9.16
CA ASN A 512 4.54 -6.33 8.03
C ASN A 512 4.35 -4.80 8.05
N LEU A 513 3.54 -4.27 8.96
CA LEU A 513 3.41 -2.83 9.18
C LEU A 513 4.59 -2.26 10.01
N ALA A 514 5.29 -3.11 10.76
CA ALA A 514 6.50 -2.75 11.49
C ALA A 514 7.77 -2.99 10.64
N ALA A 515 8.92 -2.46 11.09
CA ALA A 515 10.21 -2.78 10.49
C ALA A 515 10.62 -4.22 10.80
N ASP A 516 11.41 -4.84 9.93
CA ASP A 516 11.92 -6.20 10.15
C ASP A 516 12.79 -6.31 11.43
N SER A 517 13.49 -5.24 11.79
CA SER A 517 14.30 -5.15 13.01
C SER A 517 13.50 -4.81 14.27
N SER A 518 12.19 -4.56 14.13
CA SER A 518 11.32 -4.14 15.22
C SER A 518 11.04 -5.25 16.23
N TYR A 519 10.93 -4.87 17.51
CA TYR A 519 10.51 -5.75 18.60
C TYR A 519 9.08 -6.32 18.38
N VAL A 520 8.25 -5.62 17.59
CA VAL A 520 6.88 -6.03 17.25
C VAL A 520 6.87 -7.33 16.45
N GLY A 521 7.84 -7.51 15.52
CA GLY A 521 7.98 -8.76 14.76
C GLY A 521 8.16 -9.97 15.66
N SER A 522 9.07 -9.88 16.63
CA SER A 522 9.32 -10.96 17.59
C SER A 522 8.10 -11.30 18.46
N TYR A 523 7.25 -10.32 18.77
CA TYR A 523 6.02 -10.57 19.51
C TYR A 523 5.02 -11.37 18.68
N TYR A 524 4.78 -10.96 17.43
CA TYR A 524 3.87 -11.67 16.52
C TYR A 524 4.37 -13.07 16.18
N ASP A 525 5.67 -13.25 15.96
CA ASP A 525 6.24 -14.58 15.70
C ASP A 525 6.02 -15.54 16.89
N ASN A 526 6.16 -15.06 18.12
CA ASN A 526 5.86 -15.84 19.32
C ASN A 526 4.35 -16.08 19.52
N GLU A 527 3.52 -15.11 19.16
CA GLU A 527 2.06 -15.24 19.18
C GLU A 527 1.60 -16.32 18.19
N ASP A 528 2.06 -16.24 16.96
CA ASP A 528 1.72 -17.22 15.91
C ASP A 528 2.23 -18.61 16.25
N GLN A 529 3.43 -18.72 16.80
CA GLN A 529 4.04 -20.02 17.12
C GLN A 529 3.37 -20.73 18.30
N TYR A 530 2.95 -19.99 19.32
CA TYR A 530 2.52 -20.58 20.58
C TYR A 530 1.05 -20.37 20.92
N PHE A 531 0.36 -19.38 20.35
CA PHE A 531 -1.01 -19.00 20.70
C PHE A 531 -2.02 -19.08 19.55
N SER A 532 -1.64 -19.67 18.41
CA SER A 532 -2.50 -19.79 17.22
C SER A 532 -3.61 -20.86 17.35
N GLU A 533 -3.60 -21.69 18.41
CA GLU A 533 -4.62 -22.73 18.60
C GLU A 533 -6.03 -22.15 18.81
N TYR A 534 -6.11 -21.06 19.58
CA TYR A 534 -7.35 -20.35 19.88
C TYR A 534 -7.37 -18.99 19.19
N GLY A 535 -8.29 -18.81 18.26
CA GLY A 535 -8.53 -17.56 17.57
C GLY A 535 -9.40 -16.58 18.38
N PRO A 536 -9.96 -15.54 17.74
CA PRO A 536 -10.80 -14.55 18.41
C PRO A 536 -12.04 -15.15 19.04
N ASN A 537 -12.40 -14.66 20.23
CA ASN A 537 -13.66 -15.00 20.90
C ASN A 537 -14.77 -14.08 20.35
N VAL A 538 -15.64 -14.63 19.52
CA VAL A 538 -16.61 -13.86 18.72
C VAL A 538 -17.91 -13.65 19.44
N MET A 539 -18.41 -12.43 19.48
CA MET A 539 -19.74 -12.08 19.97
C MET A 539 -20.80 -12.46 18.94
N VAL A 540 -21.78 -13.23 19.35
CA VAL A 540 -23.02 -13.48 18.61
C VAL A 540 -24.12 -12.65 19.25
N VAL A 541 -24.58 -11.62 18.55
CA VAL A 541 -25.50 -10.61 19.08
C VAL A 541 -26.89 -10.82 18.48
N VAL A 542 -27.89 -10.97 19.34
CA VAL A 542 -29.30 -10.96 18.94
C VAL A 542 -29.75 -9.51 18.84
N THR A 543 -30.08 -9.06 17.63
CA THR A 543 -30.42 -7.66 17.36
C THR A 543 -31.92 -7.39 17.28
N ASP A 544 -32.77 -8.44 17.32
CA ASP A 544 -34.22 -8.31 17.27
C ASP A 544 -34.81 -8.06 18.67
N SER A 545 -35.22 -6.83 18.93
CA SER A 545 -35.91 -6.44 20.17
C SER A 545 -37.28 -7.14 20.38
N LYS A 546 -37.80 -7.77 19.35
CA LYS A 546 -39.05 -8.55 19.38
C LYS A 546 -38.84 -10.04 19.67
N PHE A 547 -37.59 -10.48 19.81
CA PHE A 547 -37.28 -11.88 20.10
C PHE A 547 -37.83 -12.30 21.49
N GLN A 548 -38.57 -13.39 21.50
CA GLN A 548 -39.29 -13.85 22.70
C GLN A 548 -38.41 -14.88 23.48
N TYR A 549 -37.53 -14.40 24.32
CA TYR A 549 -36.59 -15.24 25.11
C TYR A 549 -37.28 -16.22 26.06
N TRP A 550 -38.54 -15.95 26.41
CA TRP A 550 -39.39 -16.84 27.24
C TRP A 550 -40.11 -17.96 26.44
N ASP A 551 -40.17 -17.85 25.09
CA ASP A 551 -40.77 -18.90 24.27
C ASP A 551 -39.79 -20.04 24.02
N GLN A 552 -40.21 -21.24 24.33
CA GLN A 552 -39.40 -22.46 24.17
C GLN A 552 -39.01 -22.69 22.69
N THR A 553 -39.91 -22.41 21.75
CA THR A 553 -39.66 -22.59 20.33
C THR A 553 -38.66 -21.60 19.81
N ALA A 554 -38.71 -20.35 20.24
CA ALA A 554 -37.73 -19.31 19.90
C ALA A 554 -36.32 -19.66 20.46
N ARG A 555 -36.25 -20.08 21.72
CA ARG A 555 -34.99 -20.53 22.31
C ARG A 555 -34.39 -21.69 21.54
N LYS A 556 -35.21 -22.73 21.23
CA LYS A 556 -34.74 -23.90 20.49
C LYS A 556 -34.20 -23.51 19.08
N ARG A 557 -34.82 -22.55 18.40
CA ARG A 557 -34.27 -22.01 17.12
C ARG A 557 -32.93 -21.34 17.31
N LEU A 558 -32.77 -20.52 18.36
CA LEU A 558 -31.53 -19.89 18.69
C LEU A 558 -30.42 -20.87 19.04
N ASP A 559 -30.75 -21.90 19.87
CA ASP A 559 -29.82 -22.98 20.22
C ASP A 559 -29.39 -23.76 18.97
N THR A 560 -30.35 -24.13 18.09
CA THR A 560 -30.02 -24.79 16.80
C THR A 560 -29.09 -23.91 15.94
N CYS A 561 -29.25 -22.58 16.01
CA CYS A 561 -28.35 -21.69 15.31
C CYS A 561 -26.94 -21.68 15.95
N LEU A 562 -26.83 -21.65 17.28
CA LEU A 562 -25.54 -21.76 17.98
C LEU A 562 -24.84 -23.10 17.69
N GLU A 563 -25.58 -24.20 17.63
CA GLU A 563 -25.06 -25.52 17.22
C GLU A 563 -24.53 -25.50 15.77
N ARG A 564 -25.17 -24.72 14.86
CA ARG A 564 -24.64 -24.54 13.49
C ARG A 564 -23.29 -23.81 13.50
N PHE A 565 -23.10 -22.80 14.33
CA PHE A 565 -21.78 -22.17 14.50
C PHE A 565 -20.73 -23.17 14.99
N GLU A 566 -21.05 -24.00 15.98
CA GLU A 566 -20.15 -25.03 16.50
C GLU A 566 -19.83 -26.14 15.48
N SER A 567 -20.71 -26.36 14.50
CA SER A 567 -20.51 -27.34 13.43
C SER A 567 -19.71 -26.83 12.23
N LEU A 568 -19.31 -25.54 12.23
CA LEU A 568 -18.55 -24.95 11.13
C LEU A 568 -17.18 -25.59 10.96
N THR A 569 -16.85 -25.90 9.72
CA THR A 569 -15.56 -26.47 9.34
C THR A 569 -14.96 -25.71 8.18
N LEU A 570 -13.63 -25.64 8.13
CA LEU A 570 -12.84 -25.16 7.02
C LEU A 570 -11.81 -26.23 6.65
N ASP A 571 -11.82 -26.68 5.41
CA ASP A 571 -10.91 -27.73 4.92
C ASP A 571 -10.88 -29.00 5.83
N GLY A 572 -12.03 -29.37 6.37
CA GLY A 572 -12.18 -30.51 7.27
C GLY A 572 -11.75 -30.28 8.73
N ARG A 573 -11.24 -29.08 9.06
CA ARG A 573 -10.90 -28.69 10.44
C ARG A 573 -12.07 -27.90 11.05
N SER A 574 -12.35 -28.12 12.34
CA SER A 574 -13.35 -27.34 13.06
C SER A 574 -12.90 -25.88 13.20
N LEU A 575 -13.81 -24.93 12.95
CA LEU A 575 -13.56 -23.49 13.12
C LEU A 575 -13.99 -22.96 14.49
N VAL A 576 -14.92 -23.62 15.15
CA VAL A 576 -15.46 -23.22 16.45
C VAL A 576 -15.30 -24.38 17.42
N ALA A 577 -14.86 -24.07 18.62
CA ALA A 577 -14.68 -25.05 19.68
C ALA A 577 -16.06 -25.52 20.17
N LYS A 578 -16.26 -26.85 20.22
CA LYS A 578 -17.49 -27.44 20.76
C LYS A 578 -17.54 -27.27 22.27
N ASP A 579 -18.75 -27.08 22.78
CA ASP A 579 -19.02 -26.94 24.22
C ASP A 579 -18.31 -25.75 24.90
N MET A 580 -17.82 -24.79 24.13
CA MET A 580 -17.17 -23.56 24.63
C MET A 580 -18.01 -22.30 24.44
N THR A 581 -19.26 -22.45 24.03
CA THR A 581 -20.20 -21.34 23.83
C THR A 581 -20.64 -20.78 25.18
N LEU A 582 -20.37 -19.50 25.41
CA LEU A 582 -20.83 -18.78 26.61
C LEU A 582 -22.20 -18.15 26.33
N SER A 583 -23.27 -18.75 26.82
CA SER A 583 -24.64 -18.28 26.66
C SER A 583 -25.27 -17.96 28.04
N TRP A 584 -25.53 -16.66 28.24
CA TRP A 584 -26.27 -16.22 29.45
C TRP A 584 -27.66 -16.87 29.52
N LEU A 585 -28.27 -17.09 28.38
CA LEU A 585 -29.62 -17.63 28.27
C LEU A 585 -29.64 -19.11 28.72
N ASN A 586 -28.66 -19.89 28.30
CA ASN A 586 -28.56 -21.30 28.69
C ASN A 586 -28.31 -21.46 30.19
N GLU A 587 -27.48 -20.57 30.79
CA GLU A 587 -27.28 -20.57 32.23
C GLU A 587 -28.52 -20.09 33.01
N TYR A 588 -29.21 -19.09 32.47
CA TYR A 588 -30.43 -18.58 33.11
C TYR A 588 -31.56 -19.58 33.11
N VAL A 589 -31.76 -20.30 32.02
CA VAL A 589 -32.79 -21.36 31.87
C VAL A 589 -32.57 -22.56 32.83
N LYS A 590 -31.34 -22.83 33.23
CA LYS A 590 -31.03 -23.87 34.22
C LYS A 590 -31.54 -23.54 35.62
N VAL A 591 -31.66 -22.23 35.93
CA VAL A 591 -32.01 -21.74 37.30
C VAL A 591 -33.51 -21.48 37.46
N ILE A 592 -34.20 -21.16 36.38
CA ILE A 592 -35.62 -20.71 36.41
C ILE A 592 -36.45 -21.49 35.38
N ASN A 593 -37.76 -21.66 35.68
CA ASN A 593 -38.70 -22.15 34.67
C ASN A 593 -39.07 -20.98 33.70
N PRO A 594 -38.60 -20.96 32.47
CA PRO A 594 -38.55 -19.80 31.61
C PRO A 594 -39.80 -19.57 30.77
N ASN A 595 -40.83 -20.40 30.85
CA ASN A 595 -41.96 -20.41 29.91
C ASN A 595 -43.02 -19.33 30.19
N ASN A 596 -42.86 -18.57 31.24
CA ASN A 596 -43.75 -17.45 31.56
C ASN A 596 -43.02 -16.11 31.42
N LYS A 597 -43.49 -15.22 30.53
CA LYS A 597 -42.90 -13.91 30.28
C LYS A 597 -42.66 -13.08 31.55
N THR A 598 -43.65 -13.02 32.44
CA THR A 598 -43.62 -12.22 33.66
C THR A 598 -42.52 -12.74 34.61
N ILE A 599 -42.53 -14.04 34.87
CA ILE A 599 -41.53 -14.69 35.71
C ILE A 599 -40.12 -14.53 35.12
N PHE A 600 -40.00 -14.71 33.80
CA PHE A 600 -38.73 -14.58 33.11
C PHE A 600 -38.16 -13.17 33.27
N MET A 601 -38.98 -12.14 33.00
CA MET A 601 -38.50 -10.74 33.03
C MET A 601 -38.29 -10.19 34.42
N ASP A 602 -39.10 -10.60 35.40
CA ASP A 602 -38.99 -10.09 36.79
C ASP A 602 -37.79 -10.75 37.55
N SER A 603 -37.39 -11.95 37.19
CA SER A 603 -36.27 -12.66 37.82
C SER A 603 -34.92 -12.38 37.15
N LEU A 604 -34.93 -11.95 35.89
CA LEU A 604 -33.71 -11.72 35.08
C LEU A 604 -32.75 -10.70 35.73
N PRO A 605 -33.19 -9.52 36.26
CA PRO A 605 -32.26 -8.56 36.86
C PRO A 605 -31.53 -9.14 38.08
N ALA A 606 -32.20 -9.97 38.91
CA ALA A 606 -31.57 -10.60 40.06
C ALA A 606 -30.50 -11.64 39.65
N PHE A 607 -30.72 -12.37 38.58
CA PHE A 607 -29.75 -13.30 37.99
C PHE A 607 -28.54 -12.52 37.43
N LEU A 608 -28.79 -11.49 36.61
CA LEU A 608 -27.73 -10.70 36.01
C LEU A 608 -26.85 -9.97 37.05
N GLN A 609 -27.42 -9.57 38.17
CA GLN A 609 -26.67 -8.93 39.26
C GLN A 609 -25.71 -9.88 39.97
N ARG A 610 -26.02 -11.19 40.00
CA ARG A 610 -25.23 -12.22 40.65
C ARG A 610 -24.31 -13.01 39.71
N SER A 611 -24.45 -12.82 38.38
CA SER A 611 -23.72 -13.52 37.35
C SER A 611 -22.75 -12.58 36.62
N ASP A 612 -21.74 -13.17 35.99
CA ASP A 612 -20.82 -12.43 35.10
C ASP A 612 -21.49 -11.89 33.82
N PHE A 613 -22.76 -12.23 33.55
CA PHE A 613 -23.49 -11.87 32.32
C PHE A 613 -24.21 -10.52 32.40
N ARG A 614 -23.98 -9.72 33.43
CA ARG A 614 -24.65 -8.42 33.63
C ARG A 614 -24.52 -7.47 32.42
N GLN A 615 -23.40 -7.52 31.73
CA GLN A 615 -23.11 -6.67 30.58
C GLN A 615 -23.57 -7.28 29.24
N ASP A 616 -24.13 -8.48 29.23
CA ASP A 616 -24.44 -9.22 28.00
C ASP A 616 -25.92 -9.12 27.60
N VAL A 617 -26.73 -8.48 28.44
CA VAL A 617 -28.16 -8.24 28.18
C VAL A 617 -28.49 -6.78 28.37
N ASN A 618 -28.93 -6.12 27.30
CA ASN A 618 -29.42 -4.75 27.35
C ASN A 618 -30.93 -4.74 27.56
N ILE A 619 -31.37 -4.24 28.69
CA ILE A 619 -32.79 -4.18 29.10
C ILE A 619 -33.22 -2.73 29.23
N SER A 620 -34.30 -2.33 28.55
CA SER A 620 -34.97 -1.04 28.71
C SER A 620 -36.49 -1.26 28.81
N ASN A 621 -37.13 -0.59 29.76
CA ASN A 621 -38.57 -0.67 29.99
C ASN A 621 -39.12 -2.12 30.07
N LYS A 622 -38.44 -2.99 30.78
CA LYS A 622 -38.75 -4.42 30.90
C LYS A 622 -38.81 -5.18 29.55
N VAL A 623 -38.07 -4.70 28.54
CA VAL A 623 -37.88 -5.39 27.25
C VAL A 623 -36.38 -5.58 27.03
N ILE A 624 -35.98 -6.76 26.59
CA ILE A 624 -34.60 -7.00 26.14
C ILE A 624 -34.47 -6.41 24.74
N ILE A 625 -33.65 -5.39 24.59
CA ILE A 625 -33.41 -4.71 23.30
C ILE A 625 -32.42 -5.50 22.48
N ALA A 626 -31.33 -5.94 23.10
CA ALA A 626 -30.29 -6.75 22.49
C ALA A 626 -29.65 -7.66 23.55
N SER A 627 -29.13 -8.79 23.13
CA SER A 627 -28.28 -9.65 23.98
C SER A 627 -27.15 -10.23 23.19
N ARG A 628 -26.05 -10.57 23.87
CA ARG A 628 -24.89 -11.19 23.24
C ARG A 628 -24.48 -12.48 23.95
N MET A 629 -23.94 -13.36 23.14
CA MET A 629 -23.34 -14.64 23.54
C MET A 629 -21.96 -14.72 22.90
N PHE A 630 -21.12 -15.66 23.29
CA PHE A 630 -19.76 -15.77 22.82
C PHE A 630 -19.47 -17.17 22.34
N ILE A 631 -18.80 -17.26 21.20
CA ILE A 631 -18.27 -18.51 20.64
C ILE A 631 -16.75 -18.39 20.52
N GLN A 632 -16.04 -19.46 20.81
CA GLN A 632 -14.59 -19.52 20.73
C GLN A 632 -14.18 -20.11 19.37
N THR A 633 -13.46 -19.33 18.56
CA THR A 633 -12.88 -19.82 17.29
C THR A 633 -11.57 -20.56 17.55
N ILE A 634 -11.25 -21.52 16.70
CA ILE A 634 -10.05 -22.35 16.75
C ILE A 634 -9.48 -22.57 15.34
N ASN A 635 -8.21 -22.94 15.26
CA ASN A 635 -7.52 -23.26 13.99
C ASN A 635 -7.53 -22.12 12.96
N VAL A 636 -7.41 -20.88 13.41
CA VAL A 636 -7.34 -19.69 12.60
C VAL A 636 -5.94 -19.09 12.74
N SER A 637 -5.10 -19.26 11.73
CA SER A 637 -3.69 -18.87 11.78
C SER A 637 -3.22 -18.02 10.62
N THR A 638 -3.96 -17.97 9.52
CA THR A 638 -3.58 -17.20 8.33
C THR A 638 -4.64 -16.16 7.97
N ALA A 639 -4.25 -15.09 7.25
CA ALA A 639 -5.18 -14.08 6.75
C ALA A 639 -6.32 -14.68 5.89
N VAL A 640 -6.04 -15.75 5.16
CA VAL A 640 -7.03 -16.49 4.39
C VAL A 640 -8.00 -17.25 5.32
N ASP A 641 -7.50 -17.88 6.40
CA ASP A 641 -8.35 -18.53 7.41
C ASP A 641 -9.24 -17.48 8.10
N GLU A 642 -8.70 -16.32 8.48
CA GLU A 642 -9.44 -15.20 9.08
C GLU A 642 -10.59 -14.71 8.20
N LYS A 643 -10.30 -14.48 6.91
CA LYS A 643 -11.31 -14.11 5.90
C LYS A 643 -12.40 -15.18 5.77
N ASN A 644 -12.00 -16.42 5.59
CA ASN A 644 -12.93 -17.53 5.40
C ASN A 644 -13.77 -17.77 6.65
N MET A 645 -13.19 -17.71 7.83
CA MET A 645 -13.90 -17.76 9.11
C MET A 645 -14.94 -16.65 9.18
N LEU A 646 -14.56 -15.38 8.95
CA LEU A 646 -15.48 -14.26 9.00
C LEU A 646 -16.66 -14.43 8.04
N ASN A 647 -16.38 -14.81 6.80
CA ASN A 647 -17.43 -15.04 5.80
C ASN A 647 -18.39 -16.16 6.21
N LYS A 648 -17.88 -17.30 6.71
CA LYS A 648 -18.71 -18.42 7.18
C LYS A 648 -19.53 -18.05 8.40
N LEU A 649 -18.96 -17.29 9.34
CA LEU A 649 -19.71 -16.83 10.52
C LEU A 649 -20.85 -15.89 10.12
N ARG A 650 -20.62 -14.95 9.23
CA ARG A 650 -21.67 -14.04 8.71
C ARG A 650 -22.71 -14.77 7.87
N GLU A 651 -22.29 -15.70 7.03
CA GLU A 651 -23.22 -16.54 6.25
C GLU A 651 -24.13 -17.37 7.17
N THR A 652 -23.57 -17.96 8.21
CA THR A 652 -24.32 -18.71 9.21
C THR A 652 -25.30 -17.83 9.96
N ALA A 653 -24.86 -16.64 10.39
CA ALA A 653 -25.72 -15.65 11.06
C ALA A 653 -26.90 -15.24 10.17
N ASN A 654 -26.63 -14.95 8.90
CA ASN A 654 -27.67 -14.59 7.91
C ASN A 654 -28.59 -15.77 7.55
N GLY A 655 -28.11 -17.00 7.63
CA GLY A 655 -28.90 -18.23 7.39
C GLY A 655 -29.77 -18.67 8.57
N CYS A 656 -29.65 -18.01 9.72
CA CYS A 656 -30.49 -18.26 10.89
C CYS A 656 -31.87 -17.57 10.74
N SER A 657 -32.90 -18.15 11.38
CA SER A 657 -34.24 -17.56 11.39
C SER A 657 -34.32 -16.28 12.24
N GLU A 658 -33.39 -16.12 13.15
CA GLU A 658 -33.27 -14.98 14.06
C GLU A 658 -32.28 -13.96 13.51
N LYS A 659 -32.50 -12.67 13.74
CA LYS A 659 -31.56 -11.62 13.31
C LYS A 659 -30.32 -11.61 14.21
N LEU A 660 -29.26 -12.18 13.72
CA LEU A 660 -27.98 -12.27 14.42
C LEU A 660 -26.93 -11.42 13.73
N VAL A 661 -26.06 -10.86 14.53
CA VAL A 661 -24.84 -10.18 14.09
C VAL A 661 -23.66 -10.82 14.80
N VAL A 662 -22.57 -11.06 14.08
CA VAL A 662 -21.32 -11.57 14.64
C VAL A 662 -20.30 -10.43 14.67
N TYR A 663 -19.61 -10.28 15.79
CA TYR A 663 -18.65 -9.20 15.93
C TYR A 663 -17.44 -9.58 16.80
N HIS A 664 -16.28 -9.14 16.39
CA HIS A 664 -15.04 -9.07 17.18
C HIS A 664 -14.22 -7.87 16.69
N PRO A 665 -13.46 -7.14 17.55
CA PRO A 665 -12.66 -5.99 17.13
C PRO A 665 -11.72 -6.26 15.94
N ALA A 666 -11.12 -7.45 15.86
CA ALA A 666 -10.27 -7.84 14.75
C ALA A 666 -11.00 -7.92 13.38
N PHE A 667 -12.33 -8.08 13.35
CA PHE A 667 -13.10 -8.18 12.10
C PHE A 667 -12.99 -6.92 11.23
N ILE A 668 -12.66 -5.79 11.83
CA ILE A 668 -12.43 -4.55 11.11
C ILE A 668 -11.23 -4.68 10.15
N TYR A 669 -10.19 -5.39 10.59
CA TYR A 669 -9.03 -5.69 9.74
C TYR A 669 -9.33 -6.84 8.76
N PHE A 670 -10.12 -7.84 9.15
CA PHE A 670 -10.47 -8.96 8.29
C PHE A 670 -11.38 -8.54 7.13
N ASP A 671 -12.21 -7.51 7.28
CA ASP A 671 -13.02 -6.94 6.21
C ASP A 671 -12.16 -6.42 5.03
N GLN A 672 -10.92 -6.03 5.28
CA GLN A 672 -9.99 -5.66 4.22
C GLN A 672 -9.79 -6.80 3.23
N TYR A 673 -9.57 -8.01 3.73
CA TYR A 673 -9.31 -9.20 2.90
C TYR A 673 -10.50 -9.57 2.02
N ALA A 674 -11.71 -9.38 2.53
CA ALA A 674 -12.94 -9.70 1.78
C ALA A 674 -13.18 -8.76 0.59
N VAL A 675 -12.72 -7.51 0.68
CA VAL A 675 -13.04 -6.45 -0.29
C VAL A 675 -11.91 -6.20 -1.29
N ILE A 676 -10.65 -6.52 -0.92
CA ILE A 676 -9.46 -6.12 -1.69
C ILE A 676 -9.45 -6.67 -3.12
N VAL A 677 -9.79 -7.94 -3.33
CA VAL A 677 -9.78 -8.59 -4.65
C VAL A 677 -10.80 -7.96 -5.58
N SER A 678 -12.05 -7.83 -5.09
CA SER A 678 -13.14 -7.25 -5.87
C SER A 678 -12.83 -5.80 -6.28
N ASN A 679 -12.31 -4.99 -5.36
CA ASN A 679 -11.91 -3.62 -5.66
C ASN A 679 -10.73 -3.54 -6.63
N THR A 680 -9.73 -4.40 -6.48
CA THR A 680 -8.59 -4.43 -7.39
C THR A 680 -9.04 -4.76 -8.82
N ILE A 681 -9.86 -5.79 -8.99
CA ILE A 681 -10.41 -6.16 -10.29
C ILE A 681 -11.27 -5.02 -10.86
N GLN A 682 -12.15 -4.42 -10.06
CA GLN A 682 -12.99 -3.30 -10.50
C GLN A 682 -12.13 -2.13 -10.99
N ASN A 683 -11.12 -1.72 -10.23
CA ASN A 683 -10.24 -0.62 -10.61
C ASN A 683 -9.46 -0.92 -11.89
N ILE A 684 -8.92 -2.14 -12.03
CA ILE A 684 -8.20 -2.56 -13.23
C ILE A 684 -9.12 -2.52 -14.46
N VAL A 685 -10.32 -3.06 -14.36
CA VAL A 685 -11.27 -3.09 -15.50
C VAL A 685 -11.70 -1.67 -15.88
N VAL A 686 -12.12 -0.85 -14.92
CA VAL A 686 -12.55 0.53 -15.18
C VAL A 686 -11.41 1.35 -15.78
N ALA A 687 -10.21 1.26 -15.22
CA ALA A 687 -9.06 2.00 -15.73
C ALA A 687 -8.65 1.51 -17.13
N THR A 688 -8.60 0.21 -17.40
CA THR A 688 -8.26 -0.33 -18.72
C THR A 688 -9.27 0.11 -19.79
N LEU A 689 -10.56 0.13 -19.47
CA LEU A 689 -11.59 0.64 -20.36
C LEU A 689 -11.44 2.15 -20.62
N ALA A 690 -11.14 2.92 -19.58
CA ALA A 690 -10.88 4.37 -19.73
C ALA A 690 -9.64 4.62 -20.61
N MET A 691 -8.56 3.82 -20.44
CA MET A 691 -7.37 3.90 -21.29
C MET A 691 -7.66 3.57 -22.75
N LEU A 692 -8.53 2.58 -23.00
CA LEU A 692 -8.98 2.25 -24.36
C LEU A 692 -9.68 3.47 -25.00
N VAL A 693 -10.57 4.14 -24.27
CA VAL A 693 -11.27 5.32 -24.79
C VAL A 693 -10.30 6.45 -25.13
N ILE A 694 -9.35 6.75 -24.23
CA ILE A 694 -8.33 7.79 -24.46
C ILE A 694 -7.46 7.42 -25.67
N SER A 695 -6.98 6.18 -25.74
CA SER A 695 -6.16 5.71 -26.85
C SER A 695 -6.89 5.81 -28.20
N LEU A 696 -8.19 5.48 -28.24
CA LEU A 696 -9.02 5.61 -29.44
C LEU A 696 -9.25 7.08 -29.86
N MET A 697 -9.27 8.01 -28.89
CA MET A 697 -9.43 9.45 -29.16
C MET A 697 -8.15 10.11 -29.68
N LEU A 698 -6.98 9.69 -29.20
CA LEU A 698 -5.71 10.38 -29.40
C LEU A 698 -4.75 9.67 -30.36
N ILE A 699 -4.84 8.33 -30.50
CA ILE A 699 -4.06 7.58 -31.48
C ILE A 699 -4.86 7.45 -32.79
N PRO A 700 -4.33 7.94 -33.93
CA PRO A 700 -5.12 8.04 -35.17
C PRO A 700 -5.44 6.70 -35.85
N ASN A 701 -5.07 5.58 -35.23
CA ASN A 701 -5.34 4.23 -35.76
C ASN A 701 -5.98 3.34 -34.69
N PRO A 702 -7.26 2.91 -34.86
CA PRO A 702 -7.96 2.12 -33.85
C PRO A 702 -7.33 0.74 -33.58
N ILE A 703 -6.66 0.14 -34.55
CA ILE A 703 -5.97 -1.14 -34.37
C ILE A 703 -4.76 -0.96 -33.46
N CYS A 704 -4.01 0.13 -33.62
CA CYS A 704 -2.89 0.45 -32.72
C CYS A 704 -3.40 0.71 -31.31
N SER A 705 -4.54 1.40 -31.13
CA SER A 705 -5.17 1.61 -29.83
C SER A 705 -5.58 0.30 -29.13
N LEU A 706 -6.10 -0.67 -29.88
CA LEU A 706 -6.39 -2.00 -29.36
C LEU A 706 -5.13 -2.76 -28.94
N TRP A 707 -4.02 -2.64 -29.70
CA TRP A 707 -2.75 -3.23 -29.30
C TRP A 707 -2.15 -2.60 -28.04
N VAL A 708 -2.27 -1.29 -27.88
CA VAL A 708 -1.87 -0.60 -26.66
C VAL A 708 -2.67 -1.12 -25.47
N THR A 709 -4.01 -1.24 -25.62
CA THR A 709 -4.86 -1.78 -24.53
C THR A 709 -4.54 -3.25 -24.21
N PHE A 710 -4.25 -4.06 -25.22
CA PHE A 710 -3.80 -5.44 -25.03
C PHE A 710 -2.46 -5.50 -24.28
N ALA A 711 -1.53 -4.61 -24.60
CA ALA A 711 -0.25 -4.52 -23.90
C ALA A 711 -0.45 -4.13 -22.43
N ILE A 712 -1.33 -3.16 -22.14
CA ILE A 712 -1.68 -2.76 -20.78
C ILE A 712 -2.19 -3.97 -19.99
N ALA A 713 -3.18 -4.68 -20.52
CA ALA A 713 -3.74 -5.87 -19.87
C ALA A 713 -2.66 -6.95 -19.64
N SER A 714 -1.78 -7.16 -20.63
CA SER A 714 -0.67 -8.10 -20.53
C SER A 714 0.34 -7.72 -19.44
N VAL A 715 0.71 -6.43 -19.34
CA VAL A 715 1.63 -5.95 -18.29
C VAL A 715 1.00 -6.11 -16.92
N ILE A 716 -0.29 -5.77 -16.76
CA ILE A 716 -1.01 -5.92 -15.48
C ILE A 716 -1.00 -7.38 -15.03
N VAL A 717 -1.34 -8.33 -15.92
CA VAL A 717 -1.32 -9.76 -15.60
C VAL A 717 0.11 -10.21 -15.28
N GLY A 718 1.10 -9.69 -16.01
CA GLY A 718 2.51 -9.94 -15.73
C GLY A 718 2.92 -9.50 -14.34
N VAL A 719 2.64 -8.25 -14.00
CA VAL A 719 2.98 -7.69 -12.70
C VAL A 719 2.25 -8.43 -11.57
N ALA A 720 0.95 -8.68 -11.72
CA ALA A 720 0.17 -9.42 -10.72
C ALA A 720 0.69 -10.85 -10.50
N GLY A 721 1.05 -11.57 -11.60
CA GLY A 721 1.59 -12.91 -11.48
C GLY A 721 3.00 -12.94 -10.86
N PHE A 722 3.89 -12.09 -11.36
CA PHE A 722 5.28 -12.09 -10.88
C PHE A 722 5.43 -11.47 -9.48
N MET A 723 4.55 -10.55 -9.05
CA MET A 723 4.56 -10.08 -7.67
C MET A 723 4.30 -11.24 -6.70
N ALA A 724 3.34 -12.13 -7.03
CA ALA A 724 3.05 -13.30 -6.20
C ALA A 724 4.23 -14.28 -6.15
N LEU A 725 4.93 -14.50 -7.28
CA LEU A 725 6.15 -15.30 -7.33
C LEU A 725 7.34 -14.66 -6.59
N TRP A 726 7.25 -13.38 -6.29
CA TRP A 726 8.26 -12.62 -5.53
C TRP A 726 7.83 -12.36 -4.08
N ASP A 727 6.95 -13.19 -3.54
CA ASP A 727 6.43 -13.13 -2.16
C ASP A 727 5.83 -11.76 -1.81
N VAL A 728 4.96 -11.25 -2.67
CA VAL A 728 4.17 -10.05 -2.43
C VAL A 728 2.69 -10.41 -2.46
N ASN A 729 2.02 -10.18 -1.34
CA ASN A 729 0.60 -10.44 -1.19
C ASN A 729 -0.26 -9.34 -1.82
N LEU A 730 -1.52 -9.67 -2.13
CA LEU A 730 -2.50 -8.70 -2.57
C LEU A 730 -3.13 -8.00 -1.36
N ASP A 731 -2.63 -6.82 -1.06
CA ASP A 731 -3.06 -5.95 0.03
C ASP A 731 -3.39 -4.53 -0.48
N SER A 732 -3.72 -3.59 0.40
CA SER A 732 -4.00 -2.21 0.02
C SER A 732 -2.79 -1.50 -0.60
N VAL A 733 -1.57 -1.85 -0.20
CA VAL A 733 -0.33 -1.27 -0.73
C VAL A 733 -0.04 -1.80 -2.13
N SER A 734 -0.12 -3.12 -2.34
CA SER A 734 0.05 -3.74 -3.64
C SER A 734 -1.07 -3.32 -4.62
N MET A 735 -2.29 -3.11 -4.13
CA MET A 735 -3.39 -2.57 -4.93
C MET A 735 -3.09 -1.16 -5.46
N ILE A 736 -2.55 -0.26 -4.61
CA ILE A 736 -2.07 1.06 -5.06
C ILE A 736 -1.10 0.88 -6.23
N ASN A 737 -0.12 0.00 -6.06
CA ASN A 737 0.92 -0.23 -7.06
C ASN A 737 0.37 -0.83 -8.36
N LEU A 738 -0.65 -1.69 -8.29
CA LEU A 738 -1.32 -2.21 -9.48
C LEU A 738 -2.11 -1.11 -10.23
N VAL A 739 -2.70 -0.15 -9.51
CA VAL A 739 -3.32 1.04 -10.14
C VAL A 739 -2.26 1.89 -10.85
N ILE A 740 -1.10 2.11 -10.21
CA ILE A 740 0.04 2.79 -10.83
C ILE A 740 0.50 2.07 -12.09
N CYS A 741 0.54 0.75 -12.05
CA CYS A 741 0.94 -0.11 -13.17
C CYS A 741 0.14 0.20 -14.45
N ILE A 742 -1.14 0.53 -14.31
CA ILE A 742 -2.00 0.83 -15.46
C ILE A 742 -1.51 2.07 -16.20
N GLY A 743 -1.19 3.15 -15.49
CA GLY A 743 -0.63 4.36 -16.07
C GLY A 743 0.71 4.09 -16.76
N PHE A 744 1.71 3.63 -16.03
CA PHE A 744 3.05 3.37 -16.56
C PHE A 744 3.11 2.37 -17.72
N SER A 745 2.19 1.40 -17.77
CA SER A 745 2.15 0.44 -18.88
C SER A 745 1.71 1.09 -20.20
N VAL A 746 0.94 2.18 -20.11
CA VAL A 746 0.55 2.96 -21.29
C VAL A 746 1.73 3.73 -21.87
N ASP A 747 2.57 4.34 -21.03
CA ASP A 747 3.61 5.27 -21.45
C ASP A 747 4.52 4.68 -22.52
N PHE A 748 5.19 3.57 -22.23
CA PHE A 748 6.10 2.93 -23.18
C PHE A 748 5.37 2.43 -24.43
N SER A 749 4.16 1.91 -24.26
CA SER A 749 3.36 1.32 -25.32
C SER A 749 2.77 2.38 -26.26
N ALA A 750 2.26 3.47 -25.70
CA ALA A 750 1.65 4.55 -26.46
C ALA A 750 2.69 5.33 -27.29
N HIS A 751 3.85 5.64 -26.72
CA HIS A 751 4.92 6.34 -27.42
C HIS A 751 5.37 5.60 -28.69
N ILE A 752 5.65 4.31 -28.58
CA ILE A 752 6.06 3.51 -29.75
C ILE A 752 4.93 3.34 -30.77
N SER A 753 3.70 3.14 -30.31
CA SER A 753 2.55 3.01 -31.20
C SER A 753 2.25 4.31 -31.96
N TYR A 754 2.35 5.45 -31.26
CA TYR A 754 2.19 6.77 -31.89
C TYR A 754 3.29 7.05 -32.91
N ALA A 755 4.56 6.78 -32.60
CA ALA A 755 5.67 6.93 -33.52
C ALA A 755 5.53 6.01 -34.76
N PHE A 756 5.05 4.77 -34.55
CA PHE A 756 4.80 3.85 -35.65
C PHE A 756 3.74 4.37 -36.63
N VAL A 757 2.63 4.92 -36.10
CA VAL A 757 1.56 5.49 -36.94
C VAL A 757 2.01 6.78 -37.65
N SER A 758 2.79 7.61 -36.95
CA SER A 758 3.27 8.92 -37.47
C SER A 758 4.42 8.76 -38.48
N SER A 759 5.05 7.57 -38.58
CA SER A 759 6.15 7.32 -39.49
C SER A 759 5.72 7.39 -40.97
N LYS A 760 6.50 8.08 -41.77
CA LYS A 760 6.28 8.26 -43.23
C LYS A 760 6.77 7.07 -44.08
N GLU A 761 7.38 6.07 -43.46
CA GLU A 761 7.86 4.88 -44.13
C GLU A 761 6.73 4.01 -44.72
N VAL A 762 6.99 3.33 -45.81
CA VAL A 762 5.95 2.60 -46.58
C VAL A 762 5.65 1.22 -45.99
N THR A 763 6.67 0.52 -45.47
CA THR A 763 6.51 -0.86 -44.99
C THR A 763 6.44 -0.91 -43.44
N ALA A 764 5.63 -1.85 -42.89
CA ALA A 764 5.49 -2.00 -41.43
C ALA A 764 6.83 -2.26 -40.74
N ASN A 765 7.71 -3.06 -41.36
CA ASN A 765 9.03 -3.31 -40.79
C ASN A 765 9.87 -2.03 -40.68
N LYS A 766 9.85 -1.20 -41.76
CA LYS A 766 10.57 0.09 -41.72
C LYS A 766 9.94 1.08 -40.74
N LYS A 767 8.59 1.11 -40.62
CA LYS A 767 7.90 1.92 -39.60
C LYS A 767 8.28 1.51 -38.17
N ALA A 768 8.40 0.21 -37.94
CA ALA A 768 8.84 -0.30 -36.63
C ALA A 768 10.30 0.09 -36.32
N VAL A 769 11.19 -0.02 -37.31
CA VAL A 769 12.59 0.45 -37.15
C VAL A 769 12.67 1.92 -36.90
N ASP A 770 11.89 2.74 -37.63
CA ASP A 770 11.85 4.20 -37.50
C ASP A 770 11.32 4.61 -36.12
N ALA A 771 10.24 3.97 -35.64
CA ALA A 771 9.69 4.23 -34.31
C ALA A 771 10.71 3.94 -33.19
N VAL A 772 11.39 2.78 -33.26
CA VAL A 772 12.41 2.42 -32.27
C VAL A 772 13.66 3.27 -32.39
N TYR A 773 14.02 3.74 -33.60
CA TYR A 773 15.13 4.68 -33.80
C TYR A 773 14.90 6.02 -33.08
N HIS A 774 13.68 6.57 -33.17
CA HIS A 774 13.37 7.88 -32.61
C HIS A 774 13.12 7.84 -31.09
N LEU A 775 12.46 6.82 -30.57
CA LEU A 775 11.99 6.74 -29.18
C LEU A 775 12.61 5.62 -28.35
N GLY A 776 13.35 4.68 -28.95
CA GLY A 776 13.93 3.57 -28.19
C GLY A 776 14.91 4.03 -27.11
N TYR A 777 15.80 4.97 -27.43
CA TYR A 777 16.76 5.49 -26.44
C TYR A 777 16.09 6.34 -25.35
N PRO A 778 15.23 7.32 -25.65
CA PRO A 778 14.46 8.03 -24.62
C PRO A 778 13.69 7.12 -23.67
N ILE A 779 13.02 6.07 -24.18
CA ILE A 779 12.30 5.08 -23.36
C ILE A 779 13.25 4.36 -22.39
N ILE A 780 14.44 3.93 -22.86
CA ILE A 780 15.42 3.30 -21.96
C ILE A 780 15.93 4.29 -20.92
N GLN A 781 16.19 5.56 -21.32
CA GLN A 781 16.64 6.58 -20.39
C GLN A 781 15.60 6.80 -19.27
N GLY A 782 14.33 6.96 -19.63
CA GLY A 782 13.24 7.11 -18.67
C GLY A 782 13.09 5.90 -17.75
N ALA A 783 13.09 4.71 -18.32
CA ALA A 783 13.00 3.46 -17.54
C ALA A 783 14.15 3.31 -16.53
N VAL A 784 15.39 3.53 -16.97
CA VAL A 784 16.56 3.46 -16.07
C VAL A 784 16.50 4.56 -15.01
N SER A 785 16.10 5.77 -15.36
CA SER A 785 15.90 6.86 -14.41
C SER A 785 14.90 6.51 -13.32
N THR A 786 13.76 5.93 -13.71
CA THR A 786 12.71 5.54 -12.79
C THR A 786 13.14 4.37 -11.91
N ILE A 787 13.85 3.37 -12.46
CA ILE A 787 14.42 2.27 -11.66
C ILE A 787 15.42 2.82 -10.63
N LEU A 788 16.30 3.73 -11.02
CA LEU A 788 17.24 4.37 -10.11
C LEU A 788 16.52 5.20 -9.03
N GLY A 789 15.39 5.81 -9.40
CA GLY A 789 14.52 6.50 -8.46
C GLY A 789 13.96 5.60 -7.38
N VAL A 790 13.52 4.39 -7.72
CA VAL A 790 12.86 3.47 -6.79
C VAL A 790 13.80 2.44 -6.15
N VAL A 791 14.97 2.17 -6.73
CA VAL A 791 15.90 1.12 -6.23
C VAL A 791 16.38 1.39 -4.81
N VAL A 792 16.47 2.65 -4.41
CA VAL A 792 16.87 3.04 -3.06
C VAL A 792 15.91 2.49 -2.02
N LEU A 793 14.62 2.33 -2.37
CA LEU A 793 13.61 1.75 -1.49
C LEU A 793 13.80 0.25 -1.23
N SER A 794 14.62 -0.45 -2.03
CA SER A 794 14.97 -1.85 -1.76
C SER A 794 15.77 -2.03 -0.46
N ALA A 795 16.46 -0.97 -0.01
CA ALA A 795 17.21 -0.96 1.23
C ALA A 795 16.37 -0.52 2.45
N ALA A 796 15.10 -0.20 2.27
CA ALA A 796 14.21 0.15 3.38
C ALA A 796 13.88 -1.10 4.23
N GLU A 797 13.84 -0.94 5.54
CA GLU A 797 13.50 -2.03 6.48
C GLU A 797 11.99 -2.34 6.49
N SER A 798 11.16 -1.44 5.98
CA SER A 798 9.72 -1.61 5.95
C SER A 798 9.25 -2.41 4.74
N TYR A 799 8.38 -3.39 4.97
CA TYR A 799 7.69 -4.17 3.94
C TYR A 799 6.98 -3.27 2.90
N ILE A 800 6.33 -2.20 3.33
CA ILE A 800 5.57 -1.29 2.45
C ILE A 800 6.47 -0.70 1.36
N PHE A 801 7.64 -0.19 1.72
CA PHE A 801 8.57 0.43 0.78
C PHE A 801 9.28 -0.59 -0.12
N ARG A 802 9.61 -1.76 0.42
CA ARG A 802 10.17 -2.86 -0.39
C ARG A 802 9.15 -3.43 -1.38
N THR A 803 7.90 -3.57 -0.97
CA THR A 803 6.80 -3.99 -1.84
C THR A 803 6.58 -2.98 -2.97
N PHE A 804 6.60 -1.68 -2.65
CA PHE A 804 6.54 -0.63 -3.65
C PHE A 804 7.69 -0.76 -4.67
N PHE A 805 8.93 -0.94 -4.19
CA PHE A 805 10.08 -1.17 -5.08
C PHE A 805 9.89 -2.41 -5.96
N LYS A 806 9.54 -3.57 -5.38
CA LYS A 806 9.37 -4.84 -6.11
C LYS A 806 8.37 -4.69 -7.27
N ILE A 807 7.18 -4.14 -6.96
CA ILE A 807 6.13 -3.99 -7.97
C ILE A 807 6.53 -2.95 -9.01
N MET A 808 7.06 -1.80 -8.63
CA MET A 808 7.48 -0.76 -9.57
C MET A 808 8.60 -1.24 -10.50
N PHE A 809 9.56 -2.02 -9.98
CA PHE A 809 10.58 -2.64 -10.81
C PHE A 809 9.97 -3.56 -11.87
N LEU A 810 8.99 -4.40 -11.50
CA LEU A 810 8.29 -5.29 -12.43
C LEU A 810 7.49 -4.49 -13.49
N VAL A 811 6.82 -3.43 -13.07
CA VAL A 811 6.05 -2.54 -13.96
C VAL A 811 6.94 -1.95 -15.04
N ILE A 812 8.06 -1.36 -14.63
CA ILE A 812 8.99 -0.72 -15.57
C ILE A 812 9.64 -1.76 -16.48
N LEU A 813 10.08 -2.89 -15.91
CA LEU A 813 10.70 -3.98 -16.67
C LEU A 813 9.76 -4.52 -17.76
N PHE A 814 8.53 -4.87 -17.39
CA PHE A 814 7.55 -5.39 -18.34
C PHE A 814 7.04 -4.31 -19.30
N GLY A 815 6.87 -3.07 -18.83
CA GLY A 815 6.51 -1.94 -19.68
C GLY A 815 7.54 -1.71 -20.80
N VAL A 816 8.83 -1.67 -20.44
CA VAL A 816 9.93 -1.55 -21.43
C VAL A 816 9.97 -2.74 -22.38
N LEU A 817 9.84 -3.96 -21.88
CA LEU A 817 9.81 -5.16 -22.73
C LEU A 817 8.63 -5.10 -23.72
N HIS A 818 7.47 -4.64 -23.29
CA HIS A 818 6.34 -4.45 -24.20
C HIS A 818 6.61 -3.33 -25.19
N GLY A 819 7.09 -2.16 -24.74
CA GLY A 819 7.34 -1.01 -25.60
C GLY A 819 8.43 -1.26 -26.66
N ILE A 820 9.54 -1.87 -26.28
CA ILE A 820 10.71 -2.01 -27.15
C ILE A 820 10.74 -3.34 -27.92
N VAL A 821 10.22 -4.44 -27.34
CA VAL A 821 10.33 -5.79 -27.94
C VAL A 821 9.01 -6.26 -28.51
N PHE A 822 7.96 -6.38 -27.69
CA PHE A 822 6.73 -7.06 -28.10
C PHE A 822 5.86 -6.23 -29.06
N ILE A 823 5.57 -4.98 -28.74
CA ILE A 823 4.70 -4.10 -29.53
C ILE A 823 5.28 -3.85 -30.92
N PRO A 824 6.55 -3.47 -31.09
CA PRO A 824 7.10 -3.29 -32.45
C PRO A 824 6.94 -4.53 -33.31
N VAL A 825 7.15 -5.74 -32.75
CA VAL A 825 6.96 -7.01 -33.49
C VAL A 825 5.50 -7.23 -33.83
N PHE A 826 4.56 -7.06 -32.89
CA PHE A 826 3.12 -7.25 -33.13
C PHE A 826 2.57 -6.27 -34.16
N LEU A 827 2.98 -5.01 -34.11
CA LEU A 827 2.59 -4.01 -35.10
C LEU A 827 3.08 -4.34 -36.48
N THR A 828 4.20 -5.06 -36.64
CA THR A 828 4.63 -5.51 -37.98
C THR A 828 3.75 -6.59 -38.58
N PHE A 829 3.04 -7.37 -37.80
CA PHE A 829 2.10 -8.38 -38.28
C PHE A 829 0.71 -7.83 -38.54
N PHE A 830 0.23 -6.98 -37.69
CA PHE A 830 -1.18 -6.59 -37.61
C PHE A 830 -1.42 -5.06 -37.74
N GLY A 831 -0.34 -4.25 -37.79
CA GLY A 831 -0.44 -2.80 -37.88
C GLY A 831 -0.79 -2.25 -39.25
N ILE A 832 -0.86 -3.11 -40.30
CA ILE A 832 -1.22 -2.74 -41.67
C ILE A 832 -2.54 -3.42 -42.04
N CYS A 833 -3.64 -2.88 -41.60
CA CYS A 833 -4.82 -2.91 -42.44
C CYS A 833 -4.74 -1.68 -43.35
N ASN A 834 -4.18 -1.84 -44.50
CA ASN A 834 -4.43 -0.95 -45.64
C ASN A 834 -5.91 -1.06 -45.95
N PHE A 835 -6.74 -0.24 -45.32
CA PHE A 835 -8.00 0.12 -45.93
C PHE A 835 -7.68 1.10 -47.06
N ASN A 836 -7.29 0.55 -48.21
CA ASN A 836 -7.25 1.27 -49.48
C ASN A 836 -8.64 1.84 -49.78
#